data_d13a3bcbaa37feb0ad76d9fab2597e50
#
_entry.id   d13a3bcbaa37feb0ad76d9fab2597e50
#
_cell.length_a   1.000
_cell.length_b   1.000
_cell.length_c   1.000
_cell.angle_alpha   90.00
_cell.angle_beta   90.00
_cell.angle_gamma   90.00
#
_symmetry.space_group_name_H-M   'P 1'
#
loop_
_entity.id
_entity.type
_entity.pdbx_description
1 polymer ?
#
loop_
_entity_poly.entity_id
_entity_poly.type
_entity_poly.pdbx_seq_one_letter_code
_entity_poly.pdbx_strand_id
1 'polypeptide(L)'
;LLNPIVRKFQYGQHTVTLETGMMARQATAAVMVSMDDTAVFVTVVGAKTAKPGQSFFPLTVNYQERTYAAGRFPGGFFRREGRPSEGETLTSRLIDRPIRPLFPEGFLNEVQVIATVVSVNPQVNPDIVAMIGASAALSLSGIPFNGPIGVARVGYLNDQYVLNPTMDELKESRLDLVVAGTEGAVLMVESEAEVLSEDQMLGAVVFGHEQQQIVIQNINSLVAEAGKPKWEWHAPEVNVSLEQRVQALSEARLGDAYRITEKQERYAQVNVIKSDVVAALQAEDETLNAGDIQEILGNVEKNVVRSRVLAGEPRIDGREKDMIRGLDVRTGVLPRTHGSALFTRGETQALVTATLGTERDAQNIDELTGERTDRFLLHYNFPPYSVGETGMVGSPKRREIGHGRLAKRGVLAVMPKANEFPYTVRVVSEITESNGSSSMASVCGASLALMDAGVPIKSAVAGIAMGLVKEGDNFVVLSDILGDEDHLGDMDFKVAGSREGITALQMDIKIEGITREIMQVALNQAKGARLHILGVMEQAISTPRGDISEFAPRIHTIKISTDKIKDVIGKGGSVIRALTEETGTTIEIEDDGTVKIASTDGEKAKHAIRRIEEITAEIEVGRVYQGKVTRIVDFGAFVAIGGGKEGLVHISQIADKRVEKVTDYLQMGQEVPVKVLEVDRQGRVRLSIKEATAQTQEAAAPSSEE
;
A
#
# COMPACT_ATOMS: atom_id res chain seq x y z
N LEU A 1 0.32 40.91 -24.24
CA LEU A 1 -0.91 40.47 -23.65
C LEU A 1 -0.92 38.95 -23.63
N LEU A 2 -1.34 38.36 -22.50
CA LEU A 2 -1.51 36.91 -22.33
C LEU A 2 -2.85 36.50 -22.93
N ASN A 3 -2.84 35.55 -23.87
CA ASN A 3 -4.05 35.00 -24.49
C ASN A 3 -4.15 33.52 -24.10
N PRO A 4 -4.85 33.18 -23.03
CA PRO A 4 -5.08 31.78 -22.68
C PRO A 4 -5.97 31.11 -23.73
N ILE A 5 -5.62 29.88 -24.10
CA ILE A 5 -6.45 29.01 -24.91
C ILE A 5 -7.06 27.98 -23.99
N VAL A 6 -8.38 27.89 -24.01
CA VAL A 6 -9.16 27.08 -23.06
C VAL A 6 -10.04 26.08 -23.81
N ARG A 7 -10.01 24.83 -23.35
CA ARG A 7 -10.97 23.77 -23.75
C ARG A 7 -11.72 23.30 -22.53
N LYS A 8 -13.03 23.17 -22.68
CA LYS A 8 -13.92 22.69 -21.62
C LYS A 8 -14.83 21.60 -22.15
N PHE A 9 -14.93 20.49 -21.45
CA PHE A 9 -15.75 19.36 -21.83
C PHE A 9 -16.29 18.61 -20.63
N GLN A 10 -17.39 17.87 -20.85
CA GLN A 10 -17.97 16.98 -19.85
C GLN A 10 -17.29 15.64 -19.87
N TYR A 11 -16.92 15.11 -18.70
CA TYR A 11 -16.27 13.82 -18.54
C TYR A 11 -16.93 13.01 -17.41
N GLY A 12 -17.91 12.17 -17.76
CA GLY A 12 -18.82 11.57 -16.81
C GLY A 12 -19.64 12.65 -16.12
N GLN A 13 -19.67 12.63 -14.79
CA GLN A 13 -20.38 13.66 -13.99
C GLN A 13 -19.57 14.95 -13.79
N HIS A 14 -18.31 14.97 -14.19
CA HIS A 14 -17.39 16.09 -13.97
C HIS A 14 -17.23 16.98 -15.20
N THR A 15 -16.83 18.22 -14.96
CA THR A 15 -16.41 19.14 -16.00
C THR A 15 -14.89 19.28 -15.99
N VAL A 16 -14.23 18.98 -17.10
CA VAL A 16 -12.79 19.15 -17.29
C VAL A 16 -12.50 20.41 -18.07
N THR A 17 -11.51 21.19 -17.60
CA THR A 17 -11.01 22.38 -18.30
C THR A 17 -9.51 22.24 -18.51
N LEU A 18 -9.06 22.44 -19.75
CA LEU A 18 -7.64 22.52 -20.13
C LEU A 18 -7.33 23.96 -20.53
N GLU A 19 -6.32 24.56 -19.90
CA GLU A 19 -5.88 25.93 -20.20
C GLU A 19 -4.37 25.96 -20.45
N THR A 20 -3.95 26.63 -21.53
CA THR A 20 -2.53 26.84 -21.85
C THR A 20 -2.26 28.27 -22.27
N GLY A 21 -0.99 28.68 -22.31
CA GLY A 21 -0.54 29.98 -22.82
C GLY A 21 -0.42 31.09 -21.75
N MET A 22 -0.88 30.87 -20.53
CA MET A 22 -0.89 31.90 -19.48
C MET A 22 0.34 31.84 -18.57
N MET A 23 0.70 30.63 -18.09
CA MET A 23 1.74 30.43 -17.08
C MET A 23 2.94 29.65 -17.62
N ALA A 24 4.08 29.75 -16.93
CA ALA A 24 5.31 29.00 -17.17
C ALA A 24 5.79 29.04 -18.64
N ARG A 25 5.77 30.20 -19.27
CA ARG A 25 6.09 30.38 -20.71
C ARG A 25 7.53 30.03 -21.08
N GLN A 26 8.40 29.78 -20.11
CA GLN A 26 9.78 29.30 -20.35
C GLN A 26 9.83 27.76 -20.45
N ALA A 27 8.81 27.05 -19.96
CA ALA A 27 8.73 25.61 -20.14
C ALA A 27 8.48 25.25 -21.62
N THR A 28 8.86 24.05 -22.02
CA THR A 28 8.57 23.55 -23.36
C THR A 28 7.06 23.53 -23.61
N ALA A 29 6.27 23.12 -22.62
CA ALA A 29 4.83 23.34 -22.57
C ALA A 29 4.35 23.41 -21.12
N ALA A 30 3.19 24.03 -20.92
CA ALA A 30 2.53 24.10 -19.62
C ALA A 30 1.01 24.10 -19.80
N VAL A 31 0.32 23.38 -18.92
CA VAL A 31 -1.14 23.28 -18.92
C VAL A 31 -1.65 23.42 -17.48
N MET A 32 -2.65 24.23 -17.26
CA MET A 32 -3.52 24.16 -16.10
C MET A 32 -4.70 23.26 -16.46
N VAL A 33 -4.83 22.17 -15.75
CA VAL A 33 -5.98 21.25 -15.93
C VAL A 33 -6.82 21.26 -14.67
N SER A 34 -8.13 21.35 -14.81
CA SER A 34 -9.05 21.22 -13.68
C SER A 34 -10.16 20.23 -13.98
N MET A 35 -10.57 19.52 -12.96
CA MET A 35 -11.78 18.69 -12.94
C MET A 35 -12.61 19.18 -11.76
N ASP A 36 -13.72 19.84 -12.06
CA ASP A 36 -14.47 20.64 -11.12
C ASP A 36 -13.50 21.66 -10.42
N ASP A 37 -13.37 21.67 -9.10
CA ASP A 37 -12.48 22.57 -8.37
C ASP A 37 -11.08 21.97 -8.05
N THR A 38 -10.82 20.73 -8.45
CA THR A 38 -9.46 20.15 -8.38
C THR A 38 -8.66 20.62 -9.57
N ALA A 39 -7.57 21.33 -9.33
CA ALA A 39 -6.70 21.88 -10.36
C ALA A 39 -5.25 21.41 -10.18
N VAL A 40 -4.64 20.98 -11.29
CA VAL A 40 -3.25 20.55 -11.36
C VAL A 40 -2.52 21.36 -12.41
N PHE A 41 -1.41 21.93 -12.02
CA PHE A 41 -0.53 22.67 -12.92
C PHE A 41 0.57 21.74 -13.41
N VAL A 42 0.63 21.51 -14.73
CA VAL A 42 1.57 20.56 -15.33
C VAL A 42 2.50 21.30 -16.28
N THR A 43 3.80 21.07 -16.09
CA THR A 43 4.86 21.58 -16.98
C THR A 43 5.66 20.45 -17.59
N VAL A 44 6.08 20.63 -18.83
CA VAL A 44 7.00 19.75 -19.55
C VAL A 44 8.18 20.53 -20.04
N VAL A 45 9.37 20.04 -19.78
CA VAL A 45 10.63 20.59 -20.33
C VAL A 45 11.42 19.43 -20.95
N GLY A 46 11.87 19.62 -22.19
CA GLY A 46 12.74 18.67 -22.88
C GLY A 46 14.07 19.33 -23.27
N ALA A 47 15.16 18.61 -23.08
CA ALA A 47 16.47 18.99 -23.60
C ALA A 47 16.48 18.83 -25.13
N LYS A 48 17.11 19.78 -25.84
CA LYS A 48 17.15 19.75 -27.31
C LYS A 48 18.10 18.69 -27.87
N THR A 49 19.06 18.24 -27.08
CA THR A 49 20.04 17.23 -27.45
C THR A 49 20.23 16.22 -26.32
N ALA A 50 20.53 15.00 -26.66
CA ALA A 50 20.94 13.98 -25.69
C ALA A 50 22.33 14.28 -25.14
N LYS A 51 22.61 13.83 -23.92
CA LYS A 51 23.94 13.90 -23.33
C LYS A 51 24.87 12.91 -24.03
N PRO A 52 26.16 13.24 -24.23
CA PRO A 52 27.13 12.29 -24.80
C PRO A 52 27.16 10.99 -23.98
N GLY A 53 27.11 9.84 -24.65
CA GLY A 53 27.13 8.52 -24.01
C GLY A 53 25.82 8.11 -23.33
N GLN A 54 24.72 8.82 -23.58
CA GLN A 54 23.40 8.46 -23.05
C GLN A 54 22.89 7.16 -23.68
N SER A 55 22.67 6.12 -22.87
CA SER A 55 22.26 4.79 -23.31
C SER A 55 20.79 4.45 -23.02
N PHE A 56 20.08 5.32 -22.34
CA PHE A 56 18.66 5.12 -22.00
C PHE A 56 17.88 6.45 -22.08
N PHE A 57 16.58 6.38 -22.23
CA PHE A 57 15.70 7.54 -22.24
C PHE A 57 15.51 8.11 -20.82
N PRO A 58 16.04 9.30 -20.50
CA PRO A 58 15.95 9.90 -19.18
C PRO A 58 14.66 10.71 -19.01
N LEU A 59 13.54 10.04 -18.83
CA LEU A 59 12.28 10.64 -18.45
C LEU A 59 12.16 10.71 -16.93
N THR A 60 11.91 11.91 -16.42
CA THR A 60 11.62 12.14 -14.99
C THR A 60 10.23 12.71 -14.83
N VAL A 61 9.39 12.02 -14.07
CA VAL A 61 8.04 12.48 -13.70
C VAL A 61 8.01 12.75 -12.21
N ASN A 62 7.57 13.96 -11.85
CA ASN A 62 7.33 14.37 -10.46
C ASN A 62 5.90 14.84 -10.32
N TYR A 63 5.17 14.20 -9.42
CA TYR A 63 3.87 14.65 -8.95
C TYR A 63 4.04 15.21 -7.55
N GLN A 64 3.45 16.36 -7.28
CA GLN A 64 3.62 17.09 -6.03
C GLN A 64 2.28 17.60 -5.51
N GLU A 65 2.02 17.37 -4.24
CA GLU A 65 0.87 17.90 -3.53
C GLU A 65 1.29 19.10 -2.68
N ARG A 66 0.58 20.21 -2.85
CA ARG A 66 0.80 21.42 -2.06
C ARG A 66 -0.35 21.57 -1.05
N THR A 67 -0.04 21.65 0.21
CA THR A 67 -1.03 21.72 1.28
C THR A 67 -1.91 22.96 1.18
N TYR A 68 -1.40 24.06 0.58
CA TYR A 68 -2.20 25.23 0.28
C TYR A 68 -3.35 24.95 -0.69
N ALA A 69 -3.28 23.91 -1.51
CA ALA A 69 -4.37 23.49 -2.41
C ALA A 69 -5.64 23.11 -1.64
N ALA A 70 -5.48 22.64 -0.42
CA ALA A 70 -6.56 22.34 0.53
C ALA A 70 -6.76 23.45 1.58
N GLY A 71 -6.14 24.63 1.41
CA GLY A 71 -6.21 25.71 2.39
C GLY A 71 -5.54 25.41 3.73
N ARG A 72 -4.55 24.49 3.74
CA ARG A 72 -3.91 23.99 4.97
C ARG A 72 -2.42 24.33 5.01
N PHE A 73 -1.84 24.26 6.21
CA PHE A 73 -0.41 24.31 6.41
C PHE A 73 0.19 22.90 6.42
N PRO A 74 1.42 22.71 5.90
CA PRO A 74 2.12 21.46 6.05
C PRO A 74 2.30 21.07 7.52
N GLY A 75 2.22 19.79 7.82
CA GLY A 75 2.59 19.23 9.12
C GLY A 75 4.09 19.36 9.43
N GLY A 76 4.49 18.85 10.59
CA GLY A 76 5.89 18.82 11.02
C GLY A 76 6.42 20.16 11.52
N PHE A 77 7.69 20.16 11.94
CA PHE A 77 8.34 21.29 12.59
C PHE A 77 8.56 22.48 11.63
N PHE A 78 9.03 22.20 10.41
CA PHE A 78 9.41 23.23 9.43
C PHE A 78 8.21 23.88 8.71
N ARG A 79 7.01 23.36 8.86
CA ARG A 79 5.80 23.83 8.15
C ARG A 79 6.01 24.04 6.65
N ARG A 80 6.76 23.13 6.04
CA ARG A 80 7.08 23.11 4.61
C ARG A 80 7.06 21.69 4.10
N GLU A 81 6.53 21.48 2.89
CA GLU A 81 6.63 20.21 2.17
C GLU A 81 8.09 19.81 1.97
N GLY A 82 8.39 18.54 2.18
CA GLY A 82 9.75 18.00 2.13
C GLY A 82 9.91 16.94 1.04
N ARG A 83 10.27 15.72 1.47
CA ARG A 83 10.41 14.58 0.56
C ARG A 83 9.03 14.16 0.06
N PRO A 84 8.95 13.65 -1.19
CA PRO A 84 7.70 13.11 -1.70
C PRO A 84 7.12 12.02 -0.78
N SER A 85 5.83 12.06 -0.54
CA SER A 85 5.09 11.02 0.16
C SER A 85 5.04 9.73 -0.67
N GLU A 86 4.59 8.64 -0.05
CA GLU A 86 4.33 7.39 -0.78
C GLU A 86 3.27 7.62 -1.88
N GLY A 87 2.18 8.33 -1.58
CA GLY A 87 1.13 8.68 -2.54
C GLY A 87 1.67 9.48 -3.72
N GLU A 88 2.48 10.52 -3.48
CA GLU A 88 3.12 11.31 -4.55
C GLU A 88 4.06 10.46 -5.42
N THR A 89 4.78 9.54 -4.80
CA THR A 89 5.66 8.60 -5.52
C THR A 89 4.85 7.65 -6.41
N LEU A 90 3.76 7.11 -5.90
CA LEU A 90 2.87 6.21 -6.64
C LEU A 90 2.18 6.92 -7.80
N THR A 91 1.68 8.13 -7.59
CA THR A 91 1.07 8.94 -8.66
C THR A 91 2.10 9.36 -9.72
N SER A 92 3.34 9.69 -9.33
CA SER A 92 4.43 9.91 -10.29
C SER A 92 4.65 8.70 -11.21
N ARG A 93 4.59 7.48 -10.64
CA ARG A 93 4.69 6.23 -11.43
C ARG A 93 3.46 5.99 -12.29
N LEU A 94 2.27 6.32 -11.78
CA LEU A 94 1.01 6.19 -12.52
C LEU A 94 1.02 7.06 -13.79
N ILE A 95 1.63 8.26 -13.73
CA ILE A 95 1.82 9.14 -14.88
C ILE A 95 2.91 8.60 -15.82
N ASP A 96 4.07 8.19 -15.28
CA ASP A 96 5.25 7.76 -16.05
C ASP A 96 4.97 6.55 -16.95
N ARG A 97 4.29 5.54 -16.41
CA ARG A 97 4.13 4.23 -17.06
C ARG A 97 3.42 4.30 -18.42
N PRO A 98 2.26 4.98 -18.60
CA PRO A 98 1.59 5.02 -19.89
C PRO A 98 2.21 6.00 -20.90
N ILE A 99 2.97 7.01 -20.44
CA ILE A 99 3.58 7.98 -21.38
C ILE A 99 4.94 7.53 -21.88
N ARG A 100 5.72 6.79 -21.09
CA ARG A 100 7.08 6.37 -21.43
C ARG A 100 7.17 5.58 -22.73
N PRO A 101 6.33 4.57 -23.00
CA PRO A 101 6.40 3.78 -24.24
C PRO A 101 6.02 4.57 -25.49
N LEU A 102 5.46 5.77 -25.36
CA LEU A 102 5.01 6.61 -26.49
C LEU A 102 6.12 7.53 -27.03
N PHE A 103 7.28 7.57 -26.41
CA PHE A 103 8.43 8.21 -27.00
C PHE A 103 9.06 7.28 -28.04
N PRO A 104 9.46 7.81 -29.21
CA PRO A 104 10.01 6.95 -30.27
C PRO A 104 11.34 6.32 -29.85
N GLU A 105 11.59 5.13 -30.37
CA GLU A 105 12.85 4.42 -30.16
C GLU A 105 14.05 5.27 -30.60
N GLY A 106 15.12 5.27 -29.81
CA GLY A 106 16.30 6.11 -30.06
C GLY A 106 16.14 7.57 -29.60
N PHE A 107 15.00 7.98 -29.04
CA PHE A 107 14.85 9.30 -28.42
C PHE A 107 15.46 9.31 -27.02
N LEU A 108 16.67 9.91 -26.89
CA LEU A 108 17.46 9.88 -25.67
C LEU A 108 17.61 11.28 -25.00
N ASN A 109 16.87 12.27 -25.48
CA ASN A 109 16.87 13.61 -24.90
C ASN A 109 16.17 13.59 -23.54
N GLU A 110 16.74 14.25 -22.55
CA GLU A 110 16.15 14.32 -21.21
C GLU A 110 14.80 15.06 -21.25
N VAL A 111 13.76 14.47 -20.65
CA VAL A 111 12.43 15.06 -20.51
C VAL A 111 12.02 15.03 -19.04
N GLN A 112 11.52 16.17 -18.56
CA GLN A 112 10.96 16.28 -17.22
C GLN A 112 9.51 16.75 -17.28
N VAL A 113 8.64 16.01 -16.58
CA VAL A 113 7.24 16.35 -16.35
C VAL A 113 7.06 16.65 -14.86
N ILE A 114 6.51 17.82 -14.54
CA ILE A 114 6.16 18.18 -13.17
C ILE A 114 4.68 18.51 -13.11
N ALA A 115 3.93 17.75 -12.32
CA ALA A 115 2.52 17.95 -12.05
C ALA A 115 2.34 18.40 -10.59
N THR A 116 1.82 19.59 -10.37
CA THR A 116 1.63 20.18 -9.04
C THR A 116 0.16 20.43 -8.77
N VAL A 117 -0.38 19.84 -7.72
CA VAL A 117 -1.75 20.09 -7.27
C VAL A 117 -1.81 21.47 -6.63
N VAL A 118 -2.62 22.36 -7.18
CA VAL A 118 -2.71 23.78 -6.77
C VAL A 118 -4.09 24.16 -6.21
N SER A 119 -5.09 23.31 -6.42
CA SER A 119 -6.42 23.40 -5.80
C SER A 119 -6.99 22.00 -5.68
N VAL A 120 -7.72 21.68 -4.63
CA VAL A 120 -8.33 20.37 -4.42
C VAL A 120 -9.78 20.48 -3.94
N ASN A 121 -10.66 19.82 -4.69
CA ASN A 121 -11.99 19.45 -4.23
C ASN A 121 -11.89 18.07 -3.54
N PRO A 122 -12.31 17.93 -2.27
CA PRO A 122 -12.20 16.67 -1.53
C PRO A 122 -12.91 15.47 -2.18
N GLN A 123 -13.82 15.72 -3.12
CA GLN A 123 -14.54 14.67 -3.85
C GLN A 123 -13.87 14.24 -5.17
N VAL A 124 -12.81 14.92 -5.61
CA VAL A 124 -12.15 14.67 -6.89
C VAL A 124 -10.68 14.33 -6.66
N ASN A 125 -10.29 13.09 -6.97
CA ASN A 125 -8.90 12.67 -6.85
C ASN A 125 -8.02 13.40 -7.87
N PRO A 126 -6.94 14.07 -7.47
CA PRO A 126 -6.10 14.85 -8.38
C PRO A 126 -5.22 14.00 -9.31
N ASP A 127 -5.06 12.70 -9.10
CA ASP A 127 -4.18 11.86 -9.91
C ASP A 127 -4.65 11.73 -11.38
N ILE A 128 -5.96 11.50 -11.62
CA ILE A 128 -6.53 11.48 -12.98
C ILE A 128 -6.36 12.84 -13.66
N VAL A 129 -6.58 13.91 -12.92
CA VAL A 129 -6.39 15.29 -13.40
C VAL A 129 -4.95 15.51 -13.82
N ALA A 130 -3.99 15.08 -13.00
CA ALA A 130 -2.56 15.17 -13.28
C ALA A 130 -2.14 14.38 -14.53
N MET A 131 -2.69 13.18 -14.71
CA MET A 131 -2.42 12.34 -15.87
C MET A 131 -2.94 12.97 -17.18
N ILE A 132 -4.17 13.51 -17.16
CA ILE A 132 -4.73 14.27 -18.29
C ILE A 132 -3.86 15.47 -18.62
N GLY A 133 -3.42 16.21 -17.60
CA GLY A 133 -2.55 17.37 -17.76
C GLY A 133 -1.18 17.02 -18.34
N ALA A 134 -0.58 15.91 -17.90
CA ALA A 134 0.70 15.42 -18.45
C ALA A 134 0.58 15.04 -19.91
N SER A 135 -0.51 14.34 -20.29
CA SER A 135 -0.81 14.00 -21.69
C SER A 135 -0.97 15.26 -22.55
N ALA A 136 -1.74 16.23 -22.08
CA ALA A 136 -1.96 17.49 -22.80
C ALA A 136 -0.67 18.30 -22.97
N ALA A 137 0.12 18.45 -21.90
CA ALA A 137 1.36 19.20 -21.92
C ALA A 137 2.41 18.59 -22.86
N LEU A 138 2.57 17.26 -22.82
CA LEU A 138 3.45 16.55 -23.76
C LEU A 138 3.00 16.72 -25.20
N SER A 139 1.71 16.57 -25.48
CA SER A 139 1.15 16.71 -26.83
C SER A 139 1.30 18.13 -27.39
N LEU A 140 1.23 19.17 -26.53
CA LEU A 140 1.43 20.57 -26.91
C LEU A 140 2.92 20.94 -27.11
N SER A 141 3.85 20.18 -26.56
CA SER A 141 5.27 20.56 -26.42
C SER A 141 6.05 20.59 -27.72
N GLY A 142 5.62 19.84 -28.72
CA GLY A 142 6.36 19.58 -29.95
C GLY A 142 7.47 18.51 -29.78
N ILE A 143 7.72 18.02 -28.61
CA ILE A 143 8.63 16.89 -28.35
C ILE A 143 8.10 15.66 -29.10
N PRO A 144 8.98 14.80 -29.68
CA PRO A 144 8.56 13.54 -30.29
C PRO A 144 7.79 12.66 -29.29
N PHE A 145 6.48 12.56 -29.46
CA PHE A 145 5.57 11.87 -28.56
C PHE A 145 4.38 11.35 -29.35
N ASN A 146 4.12 10.06 -29.29
CA ASN A 146 3.07 9.35 -30.04
C ASN A 146 1.72 9.30 -29.28
N GLY A 147 1.48 10.28 -28.40
CA GLY A 147 0.18 10.50 -27.76
C GLY A 147 -0.75 11.38 -28.60
N PRO A 148 -1.84 11.86 -27.98
CA PRO A 148 -2.12 11.86 -26.53
C PRO A 148 -2.60 10.52 -26.00
N ILE A 149 -2.57 10.40 -24.66
CA ILE A 149 -3.31 9.37 -23.93
C ILE A 149 -4.58 9.97 -23.32
N GLY A 150 -5.62 9.15 -23.24
CA GLY A 150 -6.74 9.34 -22.34
C GLY A 150 -6.51 8.57 -21.05
N VAL A 151 -7.23 8.96 -20.01
CA VAL A 151 -7.18 8.34 -18.70
C VAL A 151 -8.56 8.32 -18.08
N ALA A 152 -8.95 7.21 -17.47
CA ALA A 152 -10.21 7.07 -16.73
C ALA A 152 -9.98 6.33 -15.42
N ARG A 153 -10.69 6.74 -14.37
CA ARG A 153 -10.93 5.91 -13.21
C ARG A 153 -12.28 5.23 -13.35
N VAL A 154 -12.34 3.95 -13.05
CA VAL A 154 -13.55 3.14 -13.12
C VAL A 154 -13.86 2.55 -11.76
N GLY A 155 -15.02 2.88 -11.22
CA GLY A 155 -15.62 2.23 -10.07
C GLY A 155 -16.61 1.14 -10.47
N TYR A 156 -17.01 0.31 -9.50
CA TYR A 156 -18.06 -0.71 -9.68
C TYR A 156 -19.04 -0.65 -8.51
N LEU A 157 -20.21 -0.09 -8.75
CA LEU A 157 -21.26 0.20 -7.78
C LEU A 157 -22.59 -0.36 -8.28
N ASN A 158 -23.31 -1.08 -7.44
CA ASN A 158 -24.63 -1.65 -7.80
C ASN A 158 -24.62 -2.40 -9.13
N ASP A 159 -23.58 -3.21 -9.34
CA ASP A 159 -23.35 -3.98 -10.57
C ASP A 159 -23.22 -3.15 -11.86
N GLN A 160 -22.80 -1.88 -11.71
CA GLN A 160 -22.55 -0.97 -12.83
C GLN A 160 -21.17 -0.32 -12.75
N TYR A 161 -20.56 -0.09 -13.91
CA TYR A 161 -19.33 0.69 -13.99
C TYR A 161 -19.65 2.18 -13.87
N VAL A 162 -18.86 2.89 -13.07
CA VAL A 162 -18.98 4.32 -12.85
C VAL A 162 -17.68 5.01 -13.29
N LEU A 163 -17.82 6.00 -14.17
CA LEU A 163 -16.69 6.78 -14.67
C LEU A 163 -16.30 7.88 -13.66
N ASN A 164 -15.04 7.92 -13.28
CA ASN A 164 -14.48 8.90 -12.35
C ASN A 164 -15.36 9.09 -11.11
N PRO A 165 -15.59 8.02 -10.32
CA PRO A 165 -16.40 8.12 -9.11
C PRO A 165 -15.83 9.17 -8.16
N THR A 166 -16.70 9.84 -7.42
CA THR A 166 -16.30 10.73 -6.33
C THR A 166 -15.59 9.94 -5.22
N MET A 167 -14.88 10.65 -4.35
CA MET A 167 -14.19 9.99 -3.23
C MET A 167 -15.17 9.25 -2.29
N ASP A 168 -16.40 9.72 -2.14
CA ASP A 168 -17.42 9.03 -1.35
C ASP A 168 -17.98 7.81 -2.08
N GLU A 169 -18.23 7.90 -3.39
CA GLU A 169 -18.60 6.73 -4.20
C GLU A 169 -17.50 5.67 -4.22
N LEU A 170 -16.22 6.08 -4.21
CA LEU A 170 -15.09 5.15 -4.18
C LEU A 170 -15.03 4.32 -2.88
N LYS A 171 -15.45 4.88 -1.75
CA LYS A 171 -15.54 4.14 -0.48
C LYS A 171 -16.54 2.97 -0.52
N GLU A 172 -17.60 3.12 -1.31
CA GLU A 172 -18.65 2.11 -1.50
C GLU A 172 -18.39 1.20 -2.72
N SER A 173 -17.39 1.55 -3.54
CA SER A 173 -17.08 0.85 -4.77
C SER A 173 -16.30 -0.44 -4.50
N ARG A 174 -16.70 -1.53 -5.17
CA ARG A 174 -15.98 -2.79 -5.17
C ARG A 174 -14.76 -2.79 -6.11
N LEU A 175 -14.53 -1.71 -6.84
CA LEU A 175 -13.43 -1.54 -7.78
C LEU A 175 -12.89 -0.12 -7.72
N ASP A 176 -11.58 0.00 -7.64
CA ASP A 176 -10.82 1.20 -7.98
C ASP A 176 -9.83 0.83 -9.07
N LEU A 177 -10.16 1.17 -10.32
CA LEU A 177 -9.36 0.85 -11.49
C LEU A 177 -9.02 2.11 -12.26
N VAL A 178 -7.72 2.30 -12.54
CA VAL A 178 -7.23 3.33 -13.44
C VAL A 178 -6.78 2.67 -14.73
N VAL A 179 -7.30 3.17 -15.86
CA VAL A 179 -6.90 2.76 -17.21
C VAL A 179 -6.43 3.97 -18.00
N ALA A 180 -5.31 3.82 -18.68
CA ALA A 180 -4.77 4.82 -19.59
C ALA A 180 -4.38 4.17 -20.93
N GLY A 181 -4.57 4.91 -22.01
CA GLY A 181 -4.22 4.43 -23.34
C GLY A 181 -4.34 5.49 -24.42
N THR A 182 -3.93 5.12 -25.61
CA THR A 182 -4.14 5.90 -26.85
C THR A 182 -5.55 5.68 -27.40
N GLU A 183 -5.86 6.29 -28.54
CA GLU A 183 -7.11 6.09 -29.24
C GLU A 183 -7.37 4.60 -29.54
N GLY A 184 -6.34 3.88 -29.99
CA GLY A 184 -6.45 2.50 -30.46
C GLY A 184 -6.07 1.43 -29.43
N ALA A 185 -5.45 1.77 -28.31
CA ALA A 185 -4.87 0.77 -27.43
C ALA A 185 -4.84 1.16 -25.94
N VAL A 186 -5.12 0.18 -25.07
CA VAL A 186 -4.81 0.25 -23.64
C VAL A 186 -3.30 0.12 -23.45
N LEU A 187 -2.70 0.98 -22.64
CA LEU A 187 -1.26 0.98 -22.32
C LEU A 187 -0.98 0.63 -20.87
N MET A 188 -1.85 1.03 -19.96
CA MET A 188 -1.66 0.82 -18.54
C MET A 188 -2.99 0.58 -17.84
N VAL A 189 -2.99 -0.40 -16.94
CA VAL A 189 -4.07 -0.64 -15.99
C VAL A 189 -3.48 -0.83 -14.61
N GLU A 190 -4.14 -0.26 -13.61
CA GLU A 190 -3.83 -0.48 -12.20
C GLU A 190 -5.13 -0.54 -11.40
N SER A 191 -5.30 -1.58 -10.57
CA SER A 191 -6.56 -1.74 -9.84
C SER A 191 -6.41 -2.37 -8.47
N GLU A 192 -7.41 -2.07 -7.66
CA GLU A 192 -7.78 -2.74 -6.42
C GLU A 192 -9.24 -3.18 -6.57
N ALA A 193 -9.55 -4.44 -6.23
CA ALA A 193 -10.87 -5.02 -6.43
C ALA A 193 -11.30 -5.87 -5.24
N GLU A 194 -12.57 -5.82 -4.91
CA GLU A 194 -13.19 -6.67 -3.89
C GLU A 194 -13.71 -7.97 -4.51
N VAL A 195 -12.77 -8.85 -4.90
CA VAL A 195 -13.06 -10.19 -5.44
C VAL A 195 -14.03 -10.14 -6.63
N LEU A 196 -13.60 -9.48 -7.70
CA LEU A 196 -14.37 -9.40 -8.95
C LEU A 196 -13.95 -10.50 -9.94
N SER A 197 -14.87 -10.94 -10.79
CA SER A 197 -14.59 -11.93 -11.83
C SER A 197 -13.68 -11.35 -12.93
N GLU A 198 -13.05 -12.23 -13.69
CA GLU A 198 -12.24 -11.87 -14.84
C GLU A 198 -13.03 -11.05 -15.87
N ASP A 199 -14.29 -11.41 -16.11
CA ASP A 199 -15.17 -10.70 -17.04
C ASP A 199 -15.54 -9.30 -16.53
N GLN A 200 -15.79 -9.14 -15.23
CA GLN A 200 -16.04 -7.83 -14.62
C GLN A 200 -14.80 -6.92 -14.71
N MET A 201 -13.61 -7.47 -14.47
CA MET A 201 -12.36 -6.71 -14.59
C MET A 201 -12.10 -6.30 -16.05
N LEU A 202 -12.25 -7.22 -16.99
CA LEU A 202 -12.09 -6.93 -18.41
C LEU A 202 -13.12 -5.89 -18.89
N GLY A 203 -14.37 -6.02 -18.48
CA GLY A 203 -15.42 -5.06 -18.79
C GLY A 203 -15.11 -3.65 -18.26
N ALA A 204 -14.53 -3.54 -17.08
CA ALA A 204 -14.08 -2.27 -16.51
C ALA A 204 -12.96 -1.61 -17.34
N VAL A 205 -11.98 -2.39 -17.78
CA VAL A 205 -10.89 -1.89 -18.65
C VAL A 205 -11.45 -1.38 -19.98
N VAL A 206 -12.32 -2.15 -20.62
CA VAL A 206 -12.95 -1.76 -21.89
C VAL A 206 -13.80 -0.51 -21.72
N PHE A 207 -14.66 -0.48 -20.70
CA PHE A 207 -15.47 0.70 -20.37
C PHE A 207 -14.61 1.96 -20.18
N GLY A 208 -13.57 1.89 -19.38
CA GLY A 208 -12.68 3.04 -19.13
C GLY A 208 -11.96 3.50 -20.39
N HIS A 209 -11.48 2.57 -21.23
CA HIS A 209 -10.83 2.89 -22.50
C HIS A 209 -11.80 3.55 -23.51
N GLU A 210 -13.06 3.12 -23.56
CA GLU A 210 -14.08 3.76 -24.38
C GLU A 210 -14.40 5.17 -23.87
N GLN A 211 -14.57 5.34 -22.56
CA GLN A 211 -14.92 6.63 -21.98
C GLN A 211 -13.78 7.67 -22.09
N GLN A 212 -12.53 7.26 -22.03
CA GLN A 212 -11.38 8.20 -22.12
C GLN A 212 -11.18 8.83 -23.51
N GLN A 213 -11.85 8.33 -24.54
CA GLN A 213 -11.71 8.87 -25.91
C GLN A 213 -12.06 10.36 -26.01
N ILE A 214 -12.98 10.83 -25.17
CA ILE A 214 -13.33 12.26 -25.14
C ILE A 214 -12.16 13.13 -24.67
N VAL A 215 -11.32 12.63 -23.78
CA VAL A 215 -10.10 13.32 -23.32
C VAL A 215 -9.13 13.48 -24.49
N ILE A 216 -8.88 12.39 -25.24
CA ILE A 216 -8.00 12.38 -26.40
C ILE A 216 -8.47 13.39 -27.46
N GLN A 217 -9.77 13.39 -27.78
CA GLN A 217 -10.37 14.32 -28.76
C GLN A 217 -10.17 15.79 -28.34
N ASN A 218 -10.37 16.10 -27.06
CA ASN A 218 -10.22 17.46 -26.56
C ASN A 218 -8.75 17.89 -26.47
N ILE A 219 -7.83 16.99 -26.15
CA ILE A 219 -6.39 17.27 -26.21
C ILE A 219 -5.96 17.52 -27.65
N ASN A 220 -6.39 16.69 -28.63
CA ASN A 220 -6.09 16.88 -30.03
C ASN A 220 -6.63 18.22 -30.55
N SER A 221 -7.84 18.61 -30.15
CA SER A 221 -8.41 19.92 -30.46
C SER A 221 -7.58 21.09 -29.90
N LEU A 222 -7.09 20.94 -28.66
CA LEU A 222 -6.21 21.94 -28.03
C LEU A 222 -4.85 22.03 -28.75
N VAL A 223 -4.29 20.90 -29.13
CA VAL A 223 -3.03 20.83 -29.89
C VAL A 223 -3.16 21.46 -31.27
N ALA A 224 -4.28 21.27 -31.96
CA ALA A 224 -4.53 21.91 -33.24
C ALA A 224 -4.54 23.44 -33.18
N GLU A 225 -4.95 24.01 -32.04
CA GLU A 225 -5.02 25.47 -31.84
C GLU A 225 -3.75 26.06 -31.20
N ALA A 226 -3.16 25.34 -30.24
CA ALA A 226 -2.09 25.86 -29.36
C ALA A 226 -0.79 25.05 -29.43
N GLY A 227 -0.75 23.96 -30.17
CA GLY A 227 0.42 23.08 -30.25
C GLY A 227 1.65 23.81 -30.79
N LYS A 228 2.80 23.53 -30.19
CA LYS A 228 4.08 24.02 -30.71
C LYS A 228 4.53 23.21 -31.92
N PRO A 229 5.34 23.78 -32.83
CA PRO A 229 5.92 23.04 -33.95
C PRO A 229 6.65 21.78 -33.45
N LYS A 230 6.47 20.66 -34.13
CA LYS A 230 7.21 19.42 -33.84
C LYS A 230 8.72 19.69 -33.96
N TRP A 231 9.48 19.08 -33.06
CA TRP A 231 10.93 19.15 -33.14
C TRP A 231 11.44 18.45 -34.38
N GLU A 232 12.46 19.00 -35.01
CA GLU A 232 13.26 18.34 -36.05
C GLU A 232 14.14 17.29 -35.37
N TRP A 233 13.57 16.12 -35.13
CA TRP A 233 14.27 14.97 -34.60
C TRP A 233 14.10 13.80 -35.57
N HIS A 234 15.17 13.13 -35.84
CA HIS A 234 15.20 11.93 -36.65
C HIS A 234 15.78 10.79 -35.83
N ALA A 235 15.21 9.60 -36.01
CA ALA A 235 15.78 8.40 -35.44
C ALA A 235 17.24 8.23 -35.94
N PRO A 236 18.15 7.70 -35.12
CA PRO A 236 19.50 7.39 -35.55
C PRO A 236 19.48 6.56 -36.82
N GLU A 237 20.35 6.86 -37.79
CA GLU A 237 20.44 6.08 -39.00
C GLU A 237 20.91 4.67 -38.67
N VAL A 238 20.15 3.68 -39.15
CA VAL A 238 20.45 2.28 -38.96
C VAL A 238 21.58 1.89 -39.92
N ASN A 239 22.70 1.41 -39.37
CA ASN A 239 23.77 0.84 -40.19
C ASN A 239 23.42 -0.59 -40.61
N VAL A 240 22.65 -0.70 -41.71
CA VAL A 240 22.17 -1.98 -42.24
C VAL A 240 23.31 -2.98 -42.52
N SER A 241 24.46 -2.49 -42.98
CA SER A 241 25.65 -3.36 -43.21
C SER A 241 26.18 -3.92 -41.91
N LEU A 242 26.22 -3.10 -40.85
CA LEU A 242 26.65 -3.56 -39.52
C LEU A 242 25.63 -4.53 -38.92
N GLU A 243 24.34 -4.25 -39.03
CA GLU A 243 23.30 -5.18 -38.59
C GLU A 243 23.40 -6.55 -39.21
N GLN A 244 23.56 -6.62 -40.55
CA GLN A 244 23.72 -7.90 -41.25
C GLN A 244 24.97 -8.67 -40.80
N ARG A 245 26.09 -7.98 -40.55
CA ARG A 245 27.30 -8.60 -40.05
C ARG A 245 27.16 -9.14 -38.63
N VAL A 246 26.56 -8.34 -37.74
CA VAL A 246 26.28 -8.75 -36.35
C VAL A 246 25.35 -9.96 -36.36
N GLN A 247 24.26 -9.91 -37.12
CA GLN A 247 23.29 -11.00 -37.23
C GLN A 247 23.98 -12.29 -37.73
N ALA A 248 24.75 -12.22 -38.78
CA ALA A 248 25.47 -13.39 -39.37
C ALA A 248 26.44 -14.04 -38.36
N LEU A 249 27.09 -13.26 -37.50
CA LEU A 249 28.04 -13.74 -36.50
C LEU A 249 27.39 -14.24 -35.20
N SER A 250 26.13 -13.81 -34.89
CA SER A 250 25.56 -14.05 -33.57
C SER A 250 24.27 -14.89 -33.56
N GLU A 251 23.41 -14.81 -34.58
CA GLU A 251 22.06 -15.36 -34.53
C GLU A 251 22.02 -16.86 -34.22
N ALA A 252 22.76 -17.66 -34.96
CA ALA A 252 22.83 -19.13 -34.75
C ALA A 252 23.39 -19.46 -33.33
N ARG A 253 24.47 -18.79 -32.96
CA ARG A 253 25.14 -18.99 -31.65
C ARG A 253 24.21 -18.60 -30.46
N LEU A 254 23.49 -17.49 -30.60
CA LEU A 254 22.50 -17.06 -29.62
C LEU A 254 21.31 -18.04 -29.57
N GLY A 255 20.87 -18.56 -30.74
CA GLY A 255 19.86 -19.61 -30.80
C GLY A 255 20.22 -20.85 -30.02
N ASP A 256 21.47 -21.30 -30.11
CA ASP A 256 21.97 -22.42 -29.34
C ASP A 256 22.13 -22.09 -27.85
N ALA A 257 22.63 -20.91 -27.51
CA ALA A 257 22.76 -20.47 -26.12
C ALA A 257 21.41 -20.41 -25.42
N TYR A 258 20.35 -19.95 -26.10
CA TYR A 258 19.00 -19.89 -25.54
C TYR A 258 18.28 -21.24 -25.43
N ARG A 259 18.93 -22.37 -25.82
CA ARG A 259 18.49 -23.73 -25.50
C ARG A 259 19.05 -24.24 -24.17
N ILE A 260 20.00 -23.52 -23.58
CA ILE A 260 20.57 -23.84 -22.27
C ILE A 260 19.54 -23.40 -21.21
N THR A 261 18.95 -24.33 -20.49
CA THR A 261 17.88 -24.06 -19.51
C THR A 261 18.40 -23.50 -18.21
N GLU A 262 19.66 -23.81 -17.81
CA GLU A 262 20.27 -23.26 -16.60
C GLU A 262 20.69 -21.80 -16.84
N LYS A 263 20.25 -20.90 -15.95
CA LYS A 263 20.38 -19.45 -16.12
C LYS A 263 21.83 -18.97 -16.16
N GLN A 264 22.65 -19.42 -15.22
CA GLN A 264 24.04 -18.94 -15.08
C GLN A 264 24.90 -19.41 -16.27
N GLU A 265 24.71 -20.66 -16.71
CA GLU A 265 25.38 -21.22 -17.86
C GLU A 265 24.95 -20.50 -19.14
N ARG A 266 23.64 -20.27 -19.30
CA ARG A 266 23.09 -19.50 -20.44
C ARG A 266 23.69 -18.09 -20.50
N TYR A 267 23.70 -17.36 -19.38
CA TYR A 267 24.26 -16.01 -19.33
C TYR A 267 25.77 -15.99 -19.62
N ALA A 268 26.53 -16.93 -19.09
CA ALA A 268 27.94 -17.03 -19.38
C ALA A 268 28.17 -17.21 -20.86
N GLN A 269 27.41 -18.11 -21.51
CA GLN A 269 27.54 -18.38 -22.96
C GLN A 269 27.10 -17.16 -23.78
N VAL A 270 26.02 -16.51 -23.47
CA VAL A 270 25.55 -15.29 -24.15
C VAL A 270 26.56 -14.15 -24.03
N ASN A 271 27.16 -13.95 -22.87
CA ASN A 271 28.22 -12.97 -22.67
C ASN A 271 29.48 -13.24 -23.48
N VAL A 272 29.89 -14.50 -23.57
CA VAL A 272 31.02 -14.93 -24.43
C VAL A 272 30.73 -14.60 -25.90
N ILE A 273 29.51 -14.93 -26.37
CA ILE A 273 29.12 -14.65 -27.77
C ILE A 273 29.14 -13.14 -28.03
N LYS A 274 28.57 -12.33 -27.14
CA LYS A 274 28.56 -10.87 -27.27
C LYS A 274 29.98 -10.29 -27.32
N SER A 275 30.84 -10.73 -26.43
CA SER A 275 32.24 -10.28 -26.38
C SER A 275 33.02 -10.66 -27.64
N ASP A 276 32.85 -11.91 -28.14
CA ASP A 276 33.49 -12.39 -29.35
C ASP A 276 33.09 -11.59 -30.58
N VAL A 277 31.78 -11.30 -30.74
CA VAL A 277 31.26 -10.54 -31.88
C VAL A 277 31.76 -9.10 -31.87
N VAL A 278 31.79 -8.46 -30.70
CA VAL A 278 32.36 -7.10 -30.57
C VAL A 278 33.84 -7.12 -30.94
N ALA A 279 34.64 -8.07 -30.40
CA ALA A 279 36.06 -8.16 -30.68
C ALA A 279 36.33 -8.43 -32.16
N ALA A 280 35.58 -9.35 -32.79
CA ALA A 280 35.74 -9.69 -34.20
C ALA A 280 35.49 -8.49 -35.12
N LEU A 281 34.41 -7.76 -34.89
CA LEU A 281 34.04 -6.61 -35.70
C LEU A 281 34.97 -5.42 -35.52
N GLN A 282 35.45 -5.17 -34.31
CA GLN A 282 36.43 -4.11 -34.02
C GLN A 282 37.84 -4.47 -34.54
N ALA A 283 38.18 -5.76 -34.65
CA ALA A 283 39.43 -6.19 -35.29
C ALA A 283 39.44 -5.98 -36.82
N GLU A 284 38.24 -5.99 -37.44
CA GLU A 284 38.08 -5.69 -38.87
C GLU A 284 38.00 -4.18 -39.15
N ASP A 285 37.40 -3.43 -38.22
CA ASP A 285 37.22 -1.99 -38.32
C ASP A 285 37.25 -1.35 -36.93
N GLU A 286 38.38 -0.76 -36.58
CA GLU A 286 38.60 -0.11 -35.29
C GLU A 286 37.71 1.12 -35.05
N THR A 287 37.05 1.66 -36.08
CA THR A 287 36.14 2.82 -35.95
C THR A 287 34.74 2.45 -35.45
N LEU A 288 34.39 1.17 -35.40
CA LEU A 288 33.09 0.70 -34.95
C LEU A 288 32.93 0.88 -33.42
N ASN A 289 31.84 1.48 -33.03
CA ASN A 289 31.50 1.69 -31.63
C ASN A 289 30.99 0.36 -31.02
N ALA A 290 31.59 -0.07 -29.92
CA ALA A 290 31.16 -1.26 -29.21
C ALA A 290 29.70 -1.15 -28.68
N GLY A 291 29.24 0.07 -28.35
CA GLY A 291 27.87 0.33 -27.92
C GLY A 291 26.84 0.01 -28.99
N ASP A 292 27.09 0.45 -30.23
CA ASP A 292 26.20 0.21 -31.39
C ASP A 292 26.13 -1.30 -31.70
N ILE A 293 27.27 -2.00 -31.63
CA ILE A 293 27.32 -3.48 -31.82
C ILE A 293 26.50 -4.17 -30.73
N GLN A 294 26.61 -3.73 -29.46
CA GLN A 294 25.87 -4.32 -28.34
C GLN A 294 24.37 -4.08 -28.46
N GLU A 295 23.95 -2.91 -28.93
CA GLU A 295 22.52 -2.60 -29.19
C GLU A 295 21.95 -3.53 -30.27
N ILE A 296 22.66 -3.70 -31.39
CA ILE A 296 22.25 -4.63 -32.45
C ILE A 296 22.21 -6.08 -31.93
N LEU A 297 23.21 -6.50 -31.13
CA LEU A 297 23.19 -7.82 -30.49
C LEU A 297 21.97 -8.02 -29.58
N GLY A 298 21.55 -7.00 -28.86
CA GLY A 298 20.34 -7.03 -28.06
C GLY A 298 19.08 -7.24 -28.90
N ASN A 299 19.01 -6.60 -30.08
CA ASN A 299 17.90 -6.78 -31.03
C ASN A 299 17.90 -8.19 -31.65
N VAL A 300 19.06 -8.75 -32.00
CA VAL A 300 19.17 -10.13 -32.48
C VAL A 300 18.73 -11.12 -31.41
N GLU A 301 19.19 -10.94 -30.17
CA GLU A 301 18.80 -11.73 -29.00
C GLU A 301 17.27 -11.72 -28.80
N LYS A 302 16.68 -10.54 -28.80
CA LYS A 302 15.24 -10.34 -28.70
C LYS A 302 14.49 -11.11 -29.80
N ASN A 303 14.92 -10.99 -31.05
CA ASN A 303 14.29 -11.66 -32.20
C ASN A 303 14.41 -13.19 -32.10
N VAL A 304 15.57 -13.73 -31.69
CA VAL A 304 15.78 -15.16 -31.49
C VAL A 304 14.82 -15.73 -30.45
N VAL A 305 14.70 -15.10 -29.29
CA VAL A 305 13.82 -15.58 -28.22
C VAL A 305 12.35 -15.47 -28.62
N ARG A 306 11.93 -14.34 -29.19
CA ARG A 306 10.56 -14.09 -29.61
C ARG A 306 10.09 -15.05 -30.70
N SER A 307 10.93 -15.27 -31.70
CA SER A 307 10.62 -16.19 -32.81
C SER A 307 10.41 -17.63 -32.32
N ARG A 308 11.20 -18.10 -31.36
CA ARG A 308 11.04 -19.43 -30.77
C ARG A 308 9.72 -19.55 -30.00
N VAL A 309 9.37 -18.54 -29.20
CA VAL A 309 8.09 -18.53 -28.46
C VAL A 309 6.91 -18.57 -29.42
N LEU A 310 6.93 -17.78 -30.50
CA LEU A 310 5.87 -17.74 -31.51
C LEU A 310 5.77 -19.03 -32.33
N ALA A 311 6.90 -19.72 -32.53
CA ALA A 311 6.96 -21.04 -33.18
C ALA A 311 6.43 -22.18 -32.29
N GLY A 312 6.14 -21.93 -31.04
CA GLY A 312 5.69 -22.93 -30.07
C GLY A 312 6.83 -23.82 -29.54
N GLU A 313 8.09 -23.38 -29.66
CA GLU A 313 9.22 -24.05 -29.04
C GLU A 313 9.18 -23.85 -27.50
N PRO A 314 9.82 -24.75 -26.73
CA PRO A 314 9.96 -24.56 -25.30
C PRO A 314 10.61 -23.21 -24.97
N ARG A 315 10.18 -22.62 -23.84
CA ARG A 315 10.69 -21.34 -23.32
C ARG A 315 12.18 -21.47 -22.95
N ILE A 316 12.81 -20.37 -22.61
CA ILE A 316 14.25 -20.32 -22.31
C ILE A 316 14.67 -21.18 -21.13
N ASP A 317 13.75 -21.55 -20.24
CA ASP A 317 13.95 -22.48 -19.13
C ASP A 317 13.34 -23.88 -19.38
N GLY A 318 12.89 -24.15 -20.60
CA GLY A 318 12.36 -25.44 -21.03
C GLY A 318 10.88 -25.69 -20.76
N ARG A 319 10.17 -24.71 -20.15
CA ARG A 319 8.74 -24.84 -19.88
C ARG A 319 7.86 -24.60 -21.11
N GLU A 320 6.63 -25.12 -21.08
CA GLU A 320 5.56 -24.76 -21.97
C GLU A 320 4.98 -23.38 -21.58
N LYS A 321 4.23 -22.75 -22.50
CA LYS A 321 3.71 -21.38 -22.38
C LYS A 321 2.87 -21.13 -21.11
N ASP A 322 2.14 -22.11 -20.62
CA ASP A 322 1.20 -22.03 -19.49
C ASP A 322 1.73 -22.67 -18.21
N MET A 323 2.94 -23.25 -18.25
CA MET A 323 3.55 -23.88 -17.08
C MET A 323 4.09 -22.86 -16.08
N ILE A 324 3.90 -23.17 -14.80
CA ILE A 324 4.43 -22.44 -13.66
C ILE A 324 5.69 -23.16 -13.17
N ARG A 325 6.70 -22.41 -12.72
CA ARG A 325 7.90 -22.94 -12.09
C ARG A 325 7.58 -23.74 -10.83
N GLY A 326 8.45 -24.63 -10.43
CA GLY A 326 8.32 -25.39 -9.18
C GLY A 326 8.11 -24.48 -7.98
N LEU A 327 7.18 -24.89 -7.11
CA LEU A 327 6.81 -24.15 -5.90
C LEU A 327 7.31 -24.90 -4.65
N ASP A 328 7.96 -24.18 -3.73
CA ASP A 328 8.23 -24.61 -2.35
C ASP A 328 7.64 -23.58 -1.41
N VAL A 329 6.76 -24.03 -0.53
CA VAL A 329 5.99 -23.14 0.36
C VAL A 329 6.13 -23.63 1.79
N ARG A 330 6.59 -22.75 2.67
CA ARG A 330 6.80 -23.03 4.10
C ARG A 330 6.23 -21.94 4.95
N THR A 331 5.60 -22.29 6.08
CA THR A 331 5.08 -21.36 7.09
C THR A 331 5.77 -21.58 8.43
N GLY A 332 5.74 -20.59 9.33
CA GLY A 332 6.36 -20.68 10.64
C GLY A 332 7.89 -20.80 10.59
N VAL A 333 8.53 -20.19 9.60
CA VAL A 333 9.98 -20.33 9.36
C VAL A 333 10.86 -19.53 10.31
N LEU A 334 10.30 -18.53 10.97
CA LEU A 334 11.01 -17.68 11.94
C LEU A 334 10.41 -17.86 13.35
N PRO A 335 11.21 -18.23 14.37
CA PRO A 335 10.66 -18.75 15.62
C PRO A 335 10.01 -17.70 16.52
N ARG A 336 10.31 -16.41 16.37
CA ARG A 336 9.82 -15.34 17.26
C ARG A 336 8.93 -14.31 16.57
N THR A 337 8.74 -14.41 15.27
CA THR A 337 7.80 -13.55 14.56
C THR A 337 6.36 -13.97 14.85
N HIS A 338 5.40 -13.06 14.67
CA HIS A 338 4.00 -13.38 14.94
C HIS A 338 3.41 -14.29 13.85
N GLY A 339 3.90 -14.17 12.61
CA GLY A 339 3.69 -15.09 11.52
C GLY A 339 4.80 -14.95 10.50
N SER A 340 5.13 -16.02 9.80
CA SER A 340 6.17 -16.00 8.77
C SER A 340 5.94 -17.06 7.71
N ALA A 341 6.39 -16.75 6.49
CA ALA A 341 6.35 -17.66 5.36
C ALA A 341 7.58 -17.50 4.49
N LEU A 342 8.04 -18.59 3.90
CA LEU A 342 8.99 -18.59 2.82
C LEU A 342 8.28 -19.13 1.58
N PHE A 343 8.10 -18.28 0.59
CA PHE A 343 7.49 -18.63 -0.68
C PHE A 343 8.56 -18.62 -1.77
N THR A 344 8.76 -19.77 -2.39
CA THR A 344 9.72 -19.95 -3.48
C THR A 344 9.01 -20.41 -4.74
N ARG A 345 9.26 -19.73 -5.85
CA ARG A 345 8.79 -20.08 -7.19
C ARG A 345 9.97 -20.07 -8.14
N GLY A 346 10.52 -21.28 -8.43
CA GLY A 346 11.79 -21.39 -9.13
C GLY A 346 12.87 -20.54 -8.48
N GLU A 347 13.43 -19.63 -9.24
CA GLU A 347 14.51 -18.70 -8.82
C GLU A 347 13.94 -17.36 -8.29
N THR A 348 12.76 -17.37 -7.72
CA THR A 348 12.16 -16.19 -7.06
C THR A 348 11.69 -16.58 -5.67
N GLN A 349 12.22 -15.93 -4.65
CA GLN A 349 11.95 -16.27 -3.26
C GLN A 349 11.66 -15.02 -2.43
N ALA A 350 10.61 -15.09 -1.61
CA ALA A 350 10.21 -14.05 -0.67
C ALA A 350 10.10 -14.64 0.74
N LEU A 351 10.85 -14.08 1.67
CA LEU A 351 10.68 -14.28 3.11
C LEU A 351 9.73 -13.21 3.61
N VAL A 352 8.54 -13.62 4.06
CA VAL A 352 7.49 -12.67 4.45
C VAL A 352 7.12 -12.87 5.90
N THR A 353 7.03 -11.76 6.64
CA THR A 353 6.65 -11.75 8.05
C THR A 353 5.39 -10.94 8.27
N ALA A 354 4.57 -11.34 9.24
CA ALA A 354 3.44 -10.59 9.73
C ALA A 354 3.64 -10.26 11.21
N THR A 355 3.40 -9.00 11.57
CA THR A 355 3.49 -8.48 12.94
C THR A 355 2.14 -7.89 13.32
N LEU A 356 1.64 -8.26 14.50
CA LEU A 356 0.39 -7.75 15.07
C LEU A 356 0.74 -6.70 16.13
N GLY A 357 0.11 -5.55 16.02
CA GLY A 357 0.26 -4.43 16.93
C GLY A 357 -1.08 -3.88 17.40
N THR A 358 -1.04 -2.82 18.20
CA THR A 358 -2.20 -2.10 18.71
C THR A 358 -2.61 -0.97 17.75
N GLU A 359 -3.65 -0.23 18.10
CA GLU A 359 -4.07 0.94 17.33
C GLU A 359 -3.00 2.05 17.27
N ARG A 360 -2.16 2.14 18.30
CA ARG A 360 -1.04 3.10 18.36
C ARG A 360 0.03 2.85 17.29
N ASP A 361 0.10 1.62 16.78
CA ASP A 361 1.05 1.22 15.74
C ASP A 361 0.53 1.53 14.33
N ALA A 362 -0.73 1.98 14.22
CA ALA A 362 -1.33 2.36 12.95
C ALA A 362 -0.65 3.61 12.38
N GLN A 363 -0.54 3.66 11.06
CA GLN A 363 0.04 4.80 10.37
C GLN A 363 -0.99 5.91 10.20
N ASN A 364 -0.69 7.10 10.72
CA ASN A 364 -1.45 8.29 10.43
C ASN A 364 -0.89 8.94 9.16
N ILE A 365 -1.74 9.12 8.17
CA ILE A 365 -1.39 9.67 6.85
C ILE A 365 -2.13 10.99 6.71
N ASP A 366 -1.35 12.08 6.53
CA ASP A 366 -1.88 13.42 6.25
C ASP A 366 -1.92 13.62 4.74
N GLU A 367 -3.12 13.55 4.16
CA GLU A 367 -3.40 13.75 2.74
C GLU A 367 -4.05 15.12 2.50
N LEU A 368 -4.08 15.60 1.26
CA LEU A 368 -4.76 16.87 0.93
C LEU A 368 -6.24 16.86 1.33
N THR A 369 -6.89 15.72 1.23
CA THR A 369 -8.32 15.54 1.55
C THR A 369 -8.60 15.36 3.04
N GLY A 370 -7.57 15.25 3.87
CA GLY A 370 -7.68 15.05 5.31
C GLY A 370 -6.71 14.02 5.88
N GLU A 371 -6.82 13.77 7.17
CA GLU A 371 -6.05 12.73 7.84
C GLU A 371 -6.80 11.40 7.77
N ARG A 372 -6.07 10.33 7.54
CA ARG A 372 -6.60 8.96 7.66
C ARG A 372 -5.64 8.06 8.40
N THR A 373 -6.18 7.04 9.04
CA THR A 373 -5.43 6.02 9.74
C THR A 373 -5.40 4.74 8.90
N ASP A 374 -4.21 4.20 8.69
CA ASP A 374 -3.98 2.93 7.99
C ASP A 374 -3.53 1.87 8.99
N ARG A 375 -4.34 0.82 9.17
CA ARG A 375 -4.09 -0.29 10.10
C ARG A 375 -3.46 -1.50 9.42
N PHE A 376 -3.38 -1.50 8.10
CA PHE A 376 -2.72 -2.57 7.35
C PHE A 376 -1.55 -2.01 6.55
N LEU A 377 -0.35 -2.34 6.98
CA LEU A 377 0.91 -1.90 6.38
C LEU A 377 1.56 -3.07 5.64
N LEU A 378 2.02 -2.85 4.42
CA LEU A 378 2.82 -3.83 3.70
C LEU A 378 4.05 -3.14 3.11
N HIS A 379 5.23 -3.58 3.52
CA HIS A 379 6.51 -3.09 3.07
C HIS A 379 7.27 -4.16 2.29
N TYR A 380 7.93 -3.74 1.24
CA TYR A 380 8.64 -4.59 0.31
C TYR A 380 10.09 -4.12 0.19
N ASN A 381 11.02 -5.02 0.41
CA ASN A 381 12.45 -4.78 0.34
C ASN A 381 13.08 -5.64 -0.76
N PHE A 382 13.89 -4.99 -1.60
CA PHE A 382 14.58 -5.62 -2.71
C PHE A 382 16.09 -5.33 -2.61
N PRO A 383 16.82 -6.07 -1.77
CA PRO A 383 18.26 -5.86 -1.60
C PRO A 383 19.03 -6.33 -2.82
N PRO A 384 20.22 -5.76 -3.09
CA PRO A 384 21.03 -6.10 -4.28
C PRO A 384 21.39 -7.58 -4.39
N TYR A 385 21.62 -8.26 -3.26
CA TYR A 385 21.95 -9.68 -3.26
C TYR A 385 20.86 -10.58 -3.86
N SER A 386 19.61 -10.11 -3.91
CA SER A 386 18.50 -10.89 -4.49
C SER A 386 18.66 -11.18 -5.98
N VAL A 387 19.50 -10.43 -6.66
CA VAL A 387 19.89 -10.63 -8.07
C VAL A 387 21.39 -10.93 -8.22
N GLY A 388 22.10 -11.22 -7.11
CA GLY A 388 23.52 -11.54 -7.11
C GLY A 388 24.45 -10.34 -7.29
N GLU A 389 23.96 -9.13 -7.03
CA GLU A 389 24.73 -7.89 -7.20
C GLU A 389 25.14 -7.28 -5.86
N THR A 390 26.16 -6.43 -5.91
CA THR A 390 26.49 -5.49 -4.84
C THR A 390 25.85 -4.14 -5.12
N GLY A 391 25.45 -3.40 -4.07
CA GLY A 391 24.83 -2.10 -4.27
C GLY A 391 24.56 -1.36 -2.97
N MET A 392 24.12 -0.12 -3.10
CA MET A 392 23.79 0.71 -1.95
C MET A 392 22.49 0.22 -1.28
N VAL A 393 22.56 -0.02 0.02
CA VAL A 393 21.41 -0.31 0.87
C VAL A 393 20.98 0.99 1.57
N GLY A 394 19.74 1.38 1.42
CA GLY A 394 19.23 2.64 1.96
C GLY A 394 17.70 2.72 1.95
N SER A 395 17.15 3.92 1.79
CA SER A 395 15.70 4.10 1.71
C SER A 395 15.08 3.41 0.50
N PRO A 396 13.84 2.92 0.59
CA PRO A 396 13.15 2.28 -0.52
C PRO A 396 13.10 3.16 -1.77
N LYS A 397 13.39 2.58 -2.92
CA LYS A 397 13.31 3.25 -4.22
C LYS A 397 11.85 3.27 -4.72
N ARG A 398 11.55 4.12 -5.70
CA ARG A 398 10.21 4.23 -6.31
C ARG A 398 9.64 2.87 -6.76
N ARG A 399 10.50 1.96 -7.25
CA ARG A 399 10.10 0.62 -7.67
C ARG A 399 9.64 -0.24 -6.48
N GLU A 400 10.39 -0.20 -5.37
CA GLU A 400 10.06 -0.96 -4.15
C GLU A 400 8.74 -0.47 -3.55
N ILE A 401 8.51 0.84 -3.51
CA ILE A 401 7.23 1.43 -3.07
C ILE A 401 6.07 0.93 -3.95
N GLY A 402 6.25 0.94 -5.27
CA GLY A 402 5.22 0.45 -6.21
C GLY A 402 4.91 -1.04 -6.05
N HIS A 403 5.95 -1.88 -5.87
CA HIS A 403 5.78 -3.32 -5.66
C HIS A 403 5.10 -3.63 -4.32
N GLY A 404 5.48 -2.92 -3.25
CA GLY A 404 4.83 -3.03 -1.95
C GLY A 404 3.36 -2.64 -2.01
N ARG A 405 3.02 -1.56 -2.70
CA ARG A 405 1.62 -1.13 -2.88
C ARG A 405 0.80 -2.14 -3.68
N LEU A 406 1.35 -2.72 -4.74
CA LEU A 406 0.69 -3.76 -5.51
C LEU A 406 0.44 -5.02 -4.65
N ALA A 407 1.43 -5.46 -3.88
CA ALA A 407 1.28 -6.60 -2.97
C ALA A 407 0.21 -6.32 -1.90
N LYS A 408 0.20 -5.12 -1.33
CA LYS A 408 -0.83 -4.68 -0.37
C LYS A 408 -2.23 -4.76 -0.96
N ARG A 409 -2.45 -4.20 -2.16
CA ARG A 409 -3.73 -4.26 -2.88
C ARG A 409 -4.19 -5.70 -3.11
N GLY A 410 -3.24 -6.59 -3.42
CA GLY A 410 -3.52 -8.00 -3.64
C GLY A 410 -4.21 -8.69 -2.47
N VAL A 411 -3.83 -8.37 -1.25
CA VAL A 411 -4.36 -9.02 -0.04
C VAL A 411 -5.40 -8.19 0.73
N LEU A 412 -5.53 -6.89 0.43
CA LEU A 412 -6.37 -5.97 1.19
C LEU A 412 -7.85 -6.39 1.21
N ALA A 413 -8.39 -6.87 0.08
CA ALA A 413 -9.79 -7.28 -0.05
C ALA A 413 -10.18 -8.44 0.88
N VAL A 414 -9.23 -9.26 1.30
CA VAL A 414 -9.46 -10.42 2.16
C VAL A 414 -9.14 -10.15 3.63
N MET A 415 -8.63 -8.96 3.96
CA MET A 415 -8.35 -8.59 5.34
C MET A 415 -9.64 -8.50 6.18
N PRO A 416 -9.60 -8.89 7.46
CA PRO A 416 -10.73 -8.72 8.37
C PRO A 416 -10.98 -7.24 8.66
N LYS A 417 -12.23 -6.90 8.99
CA LYS A 417 -12.57 -5.56 9.46
C LYS A 417 -12.04 -5.32 10.88
N ALA A 418 -11.84 -4.05 11.23
CA ALA A 418 -11.29 -3.65 12.53
C ALA A 418 -12.14 -4.10 13.74
N ASN A 419 -13.45 -4.24 13.58
CA ASN A 419 -14.35 -4.77 14.61
C ASN A 419 -14.28 -6.30 14.77
N GLU A 420 -13.80 -7.02 13.74
CA GLU A 420 -13.62 -8.48 13.77
C GLU A 420 -12.23 -8.86 14.28
N PHE A 421 -11.22 -8.05 13.94
CA PHE A 421 -9.82 -8.26 14.33
C PHE A 421 -9.17 -6.90 14.65
N PRO A 422 -9.16 -6.48 15.95
CA PRO A 422 -8.80 -5.11 16.33
C PRO A 422 -7.29 -4.85 16.39
N TYR A 423 -6.52 -5.46 15.50
CA TYR A 423 -5.07 -5.30 15.42
C TYR A 423 -4.68 -4.38 14.27
N THR A 424 -3.60 -3.66 14.47
CA THR A 424 -2.79 -3.13 13.37
C THR A 424 -1.89 -4.24 12.88
N VAL A 425 -1.86 -4.47 11.58
CA VAL A 425 -1.09 -5.56 10.97
C VAL A 425 -0.02 -4.98 10.06
N ARG A 426 1.23 -5.36 10.30
CA ARG A 426 2.34 -5.01 9.43
C ARG A 426 2.92 -6.26 8.78
N VAL A 427 2.90 -6.30 7.45
CA VAL A 427 3.57 -7.32 6.65
C VAL A 427 4.86 -6.74 6.08
N VAL A 428 5.94 -7.50 6.13
CA VAL A 428 7.20 -7.15 5.48
C VAL A 428 7.63 -8.31 4.59
N SER A 429 7.86 -8.00 3.32
CA SER A 429 8.38 -8.95 2.33
C SER A 429 9.84 -8.63 2.03
N GLU A 430 10.72 -9.54 2.40
CA GLU A 430 12.15 -9.52 2.07
C GLU A 430 12.39 -10.41 0.85
N ILE A 431 12.78 -9.84 -0.26
CA ILE A 431 13.10 -10.60 -1.46
C ILE A 431 14.52 -11.13 -1.34
N THR A 432 14.64 -12.45 -1.23
CA THR A 432 15.90 -13.13 -1.05
C THR A 432 16.51 -13.61 -2.38
N GLU A 433 15.65 -13.85 -3.38
CA GLU A 433 16.06 -14.21 -4.74
C GLU A 433 15.02 -13.70 -5.75
N SER A 434 15.44 -13.24 -6.93
CA SER A 434 14.53 -12.71 -7.94
C SER A 434 14.95 -13.04 -9.38
N ASN A 435 14.06 -13.76 -10.07
CA ASN A 435 14.07 -13.96 -11.52
C ASN A 435 12.62 -13.97 -12.04
N GLY A 436 11.99 -12.80 -12.09
CA GLY A 436 10.60 -12.60 -12.51
C GLY A 436 9.61 -12.51 -11.35
N SER A 437 8.87 -11.42 -11.36
CA SER A 437 7.75 -11.04 -10.48
C SER A 437 7.87 -11.40 -8.99
N SER A 438 8.81 -10.76 -8.33
CA SER A 438 8.94 -10.81 -6.86
C SER A 438 7.76 -10.16 -6.12
N SER A 439 7.05 -9.21 -6.74
CA SER A 439 5.82 -8.63 -6.16
C SER A 439 4.69 -9.65 -6.04
N MET A 440 4.55 -10.55 -7.01
CA MET A 440 3.55 -11.62 -6.95
C MET A 440 3.96 -12.73 -5.97
N ALA A 441 5.24 -13.01 -5.82
CA ALA A 441 5.74 -13.84 -4.72
C ALA A 441 5.44 -13.22 -3.35
N SER A 442 5.52 -11.89 -3.23
CA SER A 442 5.15 -11.15 -2.02
C SER A 442 3.66 -11.26 -1.70
N VAL A 443 2.78 -11.26 -2.70
CA VAL A 443 1.33 -11.50 -2.51
C VAL A 443 1.09 -12.87 -1.90
N CYS A 444 1.67 -13.92 -2.48
CA CYS A 444 1.55 -15.30 -1.98
C CYS A 444 2.11 -15.43 -0.56
N GLY A 445 3.33 -14.91 -0.34
CA GLY A 445 3.98 -14.93 0.96
C GLY A 445 3.22 -14.14 2.03
N ALA A 446 2.65 -12.99 1.67
CA ALA A 446 1.82 -12.17 2.57
C ALA A 446 0.56 -12.91 3.01
N SER A 447 -0.15 -13.53 2.07
CA SER A 447 -1.32 -14.36 2.37
C SER A 447 -0.96 -15.50 3.35
N LEU A 448 0.15 -16.20 3.12
CA LEU A 448 0.63 -17.28 3.99
C LEU A 448 1.06 -16.77 5.38
N ALA A 449 1.82 -15.67 5.44
CA ALA A 449 2.29 -15.10 6.71
C ALA A 449 1.13 -14.56 7.57
N LEU A 450 0.10 -13.99 6.94
CA LEU A 450 -1.12 -13.56 7.61
C LEU A 450 -1.87 -14.75 8.22
N MET A 451 -2.02 -15.85 7.47
CA MET A 451 -2.65 -17.07 7.96
C MET A 451 -1.83 -17.70 9.09
N ASP A 452 -0.49 -17.71 8.97
CA ASP A 452 0.41 -18.22 10.01
C ASP A 452 0.36 -17.36 11.29
N ALA A 453 0.12 -16.05 11.16
CA ALA A 453 -0.09 -15.14 12.29
C ALA A 453 -1.45 -15.29 12.99
N GLY A 454 -2.36 -16.09 12.45
CA GLY A 454 -3.73 -16.21 12.97
C GLY A 454 -4.64 -15.05 12.58
N VAL A 455 -4.27 -14.25 11.57
CA VAL A 455 -5.16 -13.20 11.03
C VAL A 455 -6.30 -13.89 10.26
N PRO A 456 -7.57 -13.65 10.63
CA PRO A 456 -8.70 -14.34 10.02
C PRO A 456 -9.06 -13.73 8.66
N ILE A 457 -8.13 -13.85 7.70
CA ILE A 457 -8.40 -13.43 6.31
C ILE A 457 -9.53 -14.27 5.73
N LYS A 458 -10.37 -13.65 4.90
CA LYS A 458 -11.58 -14.29 4.31
C LYS A 458 -11.23 -15.46 3.41
N SER A 459 -10.13 -15.38 2.69
CA SER A 459 -9.61 -16.43 1.80
C SER A 459 -8.13 -16.22 1.51
N ALA A 460 -7.43 -17.28 1.13
CA ALA A 460 -6.07 -17.18 0.63
C ALA A 460 -6.03 -16.44 -0.71
N VAL A 461 -4.95 -15.71 -0.95
CA VAL A 461 -4.70 -14.97 -2.19
C VAL A 461 -3.38 -15.40 -2.79
N ALA A 462 -3.35 -15.65 -4.10
CA ALA A 462 -2.15 -15.87 -4.86
C ALA A 462 -1.98 -14.81 -5.95
N GLY A 463 -0.74 -14.60 -6.37
CA GLY A 463 -0.40 -13.68 -7.45
C GLY A 463 0.45 -14.37 -8.52
N ILE A 464 0.25 -13.95 -9.77
CA ILE A 464 0.97 -14.46 -10.94
C ILE A 464 1.30 -13.31 -11.89
N ALA A 465 2.44 -13.40 -12.57
CA ALA A 465 2.82 -12.50 -13.66
C ALA A 465 2.72 -13.24 -14.99
N MET A 466 2.05 -12.59 -15.92
CA MET A 466 1.83 -13.03 -17.29
C MET A 466 2.63 -12.14 -18.23
N GLY A 467 3.08 -12.70 -19.34
CA GLY A 467 3.74 -11.98 -20.42
C GLY A 467 3.04 -12.19 -21.74
N LEU A 468 3.45 -11.42 -22.74
CA LEU A 468 2.94 -11.50 -24.11
C LEU A 468 4.10 -11.35 -25.07
N VAL A 469 4.10 -12.19 -26.12
CA VAL A 469 4.87 -11.98 -27.33
C VAL A 469 3.92 -11.88 -28.48
N LYS A 470 3.97 -10.78 -29.25
CA LYS A 470 3.07 -10.49 -30.38
C LYS A 470 3.85 -10.00 -31.58
N GLU A 471 3.61 -10.61 -32.74
CA GLU A 471 4.12 -10.16 -34.03
C GLU A 471 2.99 -10.19 -35.04
N GLY A 472 2.61 -9.05 -35.57
CA GLY A 472 1.43 -8.93 -36.43
C GLY A 472 0.17 -9.41 -35.71
N ASP A 473 -0.53 -10.38 -36.30
CA ASP A 473 -1.72 -10.99 -35.71
C ASP A 473 -1.40 -12.23 -34.82
N ASN A 474 -0.17 -12.71 -34.84
CA ASN A 474 0.24 -13.84 -34.04
C ASN A 474 0.63 -13.39 -32.62
N PHE A 475 0.13 -14.09 -31.60
CA PHE A 475 0.49 -13.80 -30.22
C PHE A 475 0.54 -15.07 -29.37
N VAL A 476 1.37 -15.03 -28.35
CA VAL A 476 1.47 -16.06 -27.30
C VAL A 476 1.48 -15.39 -25.94
N VAL A 477 0.60 -15.86 -25.07
CA VAL A 477 0.57 -15.45 -23.66
C VAL A 477 1.39 -16.45 -22.84
N LEU A 478 2.29 -15.95 -21.97
CA LEU A 478 3.15 -16.73 -21.12
C LEU A 478 2.75 -16.61 -19.66
N SER A 479 2.60 -17.74 -18.96
CA SER A 479 2.40 -17.76 -17.50
C SER A 479 3.71 -17.77 -16.76
N ASP A 480 3.76 -17.08 -15.61
CA ASP A 480 4.93 -17.05 -14.73
C ASP A 480 6.21 -16.68 -15.48
N ILE A 481 6.25 -15.45 -15.98
CA ILE A 481 7.38 -14.97 -16.77
C ILE A 481 8.64 -14.80 -15.94
N LEU A 482 9.77 -15.10 -16.56
CA LEU A 482 11.11 -14.79 -16.08
C LEU A 482 11.44 -13.31 -16.31
N GLY A 483 12.51 -12.83 -15.67
CA GLY A 483 13.03 -11.47 -15.89
C GLY A 483 13.38 -11.19 -17.36
N ASP A 484 13.98 -12.15 -18.04
CA ASP A 484 14.33 -12.05 -19.47
C ASP A 484 13.06 -11.97 -20.34
N GLU A 485 12.04 -12.75 -20.03
CA GLU A 485 10.76 -12.75 -20.74
C GLU A 485 9.97 -11.47 -20.54
N ASP A 486 10.05 -10.84 -19.34
CA ASP A 486 9.51 -9.48 -19.13
C ASP A 486 10.26 -8.46 -19.98
N HIS A 487 11.60 -8.52 -20.00
CA HIS A 487 12.42 -7.57 -20.76
C HIS A 487 12.18 -7.67 -22.27
N LEU A 488 12.13 -8.90 -22.80
CA LEU A 488 11.98 -9.19 -24.24
C LEU A 488 10.53 -9.22 -24.72
N GLY A 489 9.56 -9.24 -23.81
CA GLY A 489 8.13 -9.32 -24.09
C GLY A 489 7.47 -7.96 -24.30
N ASP A 490 6.20 -8.00 -24.68
CA ASP A 490 5.37 -6.85 -25.05
C ASP A 490 4.40 -6.40 -23.96
N MET A 491 4.22 -7.21 -22.91
CA MET A 491 3.32 -6.94 -21.79
C MET A 491 3.87 -7.57 -20.51
N ASP A 492 3.80 -6.82 -19.41
CA ASP A 492 3.92 -7.31 -18.05
C ASP A 492 2.53 -7.18 -17.38
N PHE A 493 1.92 -8.31 -17.09
CA PHE A 493 0.56 -8.38 -16.60
C PHE A 493 0.50 -9.18 -15.31
N LYS A 494 0.22 -8.52 -14.20
CA LYS A 494 0.18 -9.10 -12.86
C LYS A 494 -1.26 -9.21 -12.38
N VAL A 495 -1.64 -10.39 -11.92
CA VAL A 495 -2.98 -10.70 -11.41
C VAL A 495 -2.86 -11.33 -10.03
N ALA A 496 -3.50 -10.72 -9.04
CA ALA A 496 -3.69 -11.29 -7.72
C ALA A 496 -5.16 -11.58 -7.46
N GLY A 497 -5.44 -12.65 -6.72
CA GLY A 497 -6.82 -12.97 -6.37
C GLY A 497 -6.96 -14.26 -5.55
N SER A 498 -8.17 -14.47 -5.05
CA SER A 498 -8.61 -15.69 -4.38
C SER A 498 -9.10 -16.75 -5.40
N ARG A 499 -9.71 -17.81 -4.90
CA ARG A 499 -10.41 -18.80 -5.77
C ARG A 499 -11.63 -18.18 -6.46
N GLU A 500 -12.29 -17.25 -5.78
CA GLU A 500 -13.56 -16.66 -6.23
C GLU A 500 -13.37 -15.53 -7.24
N GLY A 501 -12.26 -14.78 -7.16
CA GLY A 501 -12.05 -13.65 -8.07
C GLY A 501 -10.75 -12.88 -7.84
N ILE A 502 -10.62 -11.80 -8.60
CA ILE A 502 -9.45 -10.92 -8.65
C ILE A 502 -9.53 -9.89 -7.52
N THR A 503 -8.40 -9.64 -6.87
CA THR A 503 -8.23 -8.61 -5.84
C THR A 503 -7.33 -7.45 -6.28
N ALA A 504 -6.42 -7.70 -7.21
CA ALA A 504 -5.60 -6.66 -7.83
C ALA A 504 -5.16 -7.07 -9.23
N LEU A 505 -5.04 -6.07 -10.11
CA LEU A 505 -4.55 -6.23 -11.47
C LEU A 505 -3.65 -5.06 -11.81
N GLN A 506 -2.48 -5.36 -12.36
CA GLN A 506 -1.58 -4.35 -12.91
C GLN A 506 -1.11 -4.80 -14.28
N MET A 507 -1.24 -3.91 -15.27
CA MET A 507 -0.83 -4.17 -16.65
C MET A 507 0.04 -3.03 -17.15
N ASP A 508 1.19 -3.37 -17.71
CA ASP A 508 2.07 -2.48 -18.44
C ASP A 508 2.26 -3.03 -19.85
N ILE A 509 1.87 -2.27 -20.84
CA ILE A 509 1.89 -2.65 -22.25
C ILE A 509 2.94 -1.82 -22.94
N LYS A 510 3.84 -2.50 -23.67
CA LYS A 510 5.00 -1.88 -24.34
C LYS A 510 4.76 -1.65 -25.85
N ILE A 511 3.65 -2.16 -26.37
CA ILE A 511 3.27 -2.08 -27.79
C ILE A 511 1.85 -1.56 -27.94
N GLU A 512 1.51 -1.08 -29.14
CA GLU A 512 0.12 -0.80 -29.52
C GLU A 512 -0.61 -2.07 -29.96
N GLY A 513 -1.93 -2.05 -29.87
CA GLY A 513 -2.81 -3.09 -30.46
C GLY A 513 -3.01 -4.32 -29.59
N ILE A 514 -3.00 -4.20 -28.25
CA ILE A 514 -3.56 -5.25 -27.38
C ILE A 514 -5.08 -5.20 -27.47
N THR A 515 -5.65 -6.28 -27.97
CA THR A 515 -7.09 -6.42 -28.18
C THR A 515 -7.77 -6.97 -26.91
N ARG A 516 -9.10 -6.81 -26.87
CA ARG A 516 -9.95 -7.45 -25.85
C ARG A 516 -9.73 -8.96 -25.79
N GLU A 517 -9.55 -9.60 -26.97
CA GLU A 517 -9.29 -11.04 -27.07
C GLU A 517 -7.99 -11.43 -26.37
N ILE A 518 -6.89 -10.71 -26.60
CA ILE A 518 -5.60 -10.96 -25.95
C ILE A 518 -5.74 -10.84 -24.44
N MET A 519 -6.41 -9.79 -23.94
CA MET A 519 -6.66 -9.59 -22.52
C MET A 519 -7.52 -10.72 -21.92
N GLN A 520 -8.53 -11.19 -22.65
CA GLN A 520 -9.37 -12.32 -22.21
C GLN A 520 -8.55 -13.61 -22.08
N VAL A 521 -7.71 -13.91 -23.08
CA VAL A 521 -6.82 -15.08 -23.04
C VAL A 521 -5.86 -14.97 -21.86
N ALA A 522 -5.25 -13.81 -21.66
CA ALA A 522 -4.31 -13.58 -20.56
C ALA A 522 -4.97 -13.74 -19.17
N LEU A 523 -6.18 -13.20 -19.00
CA LEU A 523 -6.94 -13.33 -17.74
C LEU A 523 -7.34 -14.79 -17.47
N ASN A 524 -7.81 -15.53 -18.47
CA ASN A 524 -8.19 -16.93 -18.32
C ASN A 524 -6.99 -17.81 -17.99
N GLN A 525 -5.84 -17.59 -18.65
CA GLN A 525 -4.60 -18.32 -18.38
C GLN A 525 -4.06 -17.98 -16.98
N ALA A 526 -4.13 -16.70 -16.57
CA ALA A 526 -3.78 -16.25 -15.23
C ALA A 526 -4.67 -16.88 -14.15
N LYS A 527 -5.95 -17.10 -14.43
CA LYS A 527 -6.87 -17.80 -13.52
C LYS A 527 -6.42 -19.24 -13.27
N GLY A 528 -6.10 -19.99 -14.31
CA GLY A 528 -5.56 -21.35 -14.19
C GLY A 528 -4.28 -21.38 -13.35
N ALA A 529 -3.36 -20.49 -13.61
CA ALA A 529 -2.12 -20.34 -12.88
C ALA A 529 -2.34 -20.00 -11.40
N ARG A 530 -3.22 -19.04 -11.11
CA ARG A 530 -3.58 -18.63 -9.74
C ARG A 530 -4.19 -19.78 -8.95
N LEU A 531 -5.12 -20.54 -9.53
CA LEU A 531 -5.73 -21.68 -8.88
C LEU A 531 -4.74 -22.80 -8.58
N HIS A 532 -3.77 -23.03 -9.46
CA HIS A 532 -2.68 -23.97 -9.21
C HIS A 532 -1.83 -23.55 -8.01
N ILE A 533 -1.39 -22.28 -7.96
CA ILE A 533 -0.59 -21.75 -6.86
C ILE A 533 -1.36 -21.84 -5.53
N LEU A 534 -2.63 -21.46 -5.51
CA LEU A 534 -3.50 -21.60 -4.34
C LEU A 534 -3.60 -23.05 -3.85
N GLY A 535 -3.68 -24.01 -4.77
CA GLY A 535 -3.70 -25.43 -4.42
C GLY A 535 -2.41 -25.90 -3.73
N VAL A 536 -1.25 -25.37 -4.12
CA VAL A 536 0.03 -25.68 -3.45
C VAL A 536 0.14 -24.95 -2.11
N MET A 537 -0.28 -23.70 -2.03
CA MET A 537 -0.30 -22.93 -0.78
C MET A 537 -1.19 -23.61 0.28
N GLU A 538 -2.32 -24.15 -0.12
CA GLU A 538 -3.27 -24.84 0.74
C GLU A 538 -2.69 -26.11 1.39
N GLN A 539 -1.72 -26.77 0.74
CA GLN A 539 -0.99 -27.91 1.32
C GLN A 539 -0.09 -27.50 2.48
N ALA A 540 0.43 -26.27 2.48
CA ALA A 540 1.25 -25.74 3.57
C ALA A 540 0.38 -25.19 4.72
N ILE A 541 -0.66 -24.45 4.40
CA ILE A 541 -1.64 -23.92 5.34
C ILE A 541 -2.98 -23.70 4.63
N SER A 542 -4.03 -24.41 5.08
CA SER A 542 -5.35 -24.35 4.43
C SER A 542 -6.29 -23.33 5.05
N THR A 543 -6.10 -23.00 6.33
CA THR A 543 -6.91 -22.03 7.09
C THR A 543 -5.99 -21.21 7.99
N PRO A 544 -6.37 -19.99 8.34
CA PRO A 544 -5.64 -19.24 9.36
C PRO A 544 -5.51 -20.05 10.66
N ARG A 545 -4.39 -19.90 11.37
CA ARG A 545 -4.22 -20.54 12.68
C ARG A 545 -5.33 -20.10 13.63
N GLY A 546 -5.81 -21.01 14.45
CA GLY A 546 -6.92 -20.77 15.38
C GLY A 546 -6.60 -19.82 16.53
N ASP A 547 -5.30 -19.52 16.75
CA ASP A 547 -4.84 -18.58 17.76
C ASP A 547 -3.63 -17.79 17.22
N ILE A 548 -3.44 -16.59 17.76
CA ILE A 548 -2.27 -15.76 17.44
C ILE A 548 -1.02 -16.25 18.18
N SER A 549 0.15 -15.88 17.69
CA SER A 549 1.44 -16.19 18.31
C SER A 549 1.49 -15.79 19.80
N GLU A 550 2.17 -16.57 20.63
CA GLU A 550 2.43 -16.24 22.02
C GLU A 550 3.27 -14.95 22.19
N PHE A 551 4.02 -14.57 21.16
CA PHE A 551 4.80 -13.33 21.13
C PHE A 551 3.98 -12.11 20.72
N ALA A 552 2.77 -12.31 20.18
CA ALA A 552 1.88 -11.22 19.80
C ALA A 552 1.11 -10.67 21.02
N PRO A 553 0.86 -9.35 21.09
CA PRO A 553 0.07 -8.78 22.17
C PRO A 553 -1.38 -9.27 22.06
N ARG A 554 -1.91 -9.80 23.16
CA ARG A 554 -3.35 -10.15 23.26
C ARG A 554 -4.13 -8.91 23.70
N ILE A 555 -5.20 -8.61 22.98
CA ILE A 555 -6.07 -7.47 23.27
C ILE A 555 -7.29 -7.97 24.07
N HIS A 556 -7.43 -7.47 25.30
CA HIS A 556 -8.60 -7.67 26.14
C HIS A 556 -9.48 -6.42 26.07
N THR A 557 -10.74 -6.60 25.78
CA THR A 557 -11.69 -5.50 25.69
C THR A 557 -12.66 -5.54 26.87
N ILE A 558 -12.77 -4.41 27.58
CA ILE A 558 -13.77 -4.21 28.64
C ILE A 558 -14.58 -2.96 28.32
N LYS A 559 -15.74 -2.83 28.92
CA LYS A 559 -16.61 -1.67 28.76
C LYS A 559 -16.72 -0.93 30.09
N ILE A 560 -16.48 0.37 30.09
CA ILE A 560 -16.73 1.26 31.23
C ILE A 560 -17.80 2.28 30.88
N SER A 561 -18.40 2.90 31.91
CA SER A 561 -19.33 4.01 31.69
C SER A 561 -18.60 5.23 31.13
N THR A 562 -19.20 5.94 30.18
CA THR A 562 -18.57 7.08 29.49
C THR A 562 -18.23 8.24 30.43
N ASP A 563 -18.97 8.41 31.51
CA ASP A 563 -18.67 9.38 32.57
C ASP A 563 -17.39 9.05 33.36
N LYS A 564 -16.97 7.77 33.37
CA LYS A 564 -15.76 7.27 34.02
C LYS A 564 -14.49 7.38 33.19
N ILE A 565 -14.62 7.65 31.90
CA ILE A 565 -13.46 7.82 30.98
C ILE A 565 -12.47 8.84 31.55
N LYS A 566 -12.99 9.95 32.10
CA LYS A 566 -12.15 11.02 32.68
C LYS A 566 -11.37 10.56 33.92
N ASP A 567 -11.94 9.65 34.72
CA ASP A 567 -11.30 9.11 35.90
C ASP A 567 -10.14 8.18 35.53
N VAL A 568 -10.32 7.36 34.49
CA VAL A 568 -9.28 6.44 34.00
C VAL A 568 -8.17 7.19 33.25
N ILE A 569 -8.50 8.22 32.50
CA ILE A 569 -7.50 9.05 31.79
C ILE A 569 -6.73 9.91 32.79
N GLY A 570 -7.42 10.54 33.71
CA GLY A 570 -6.87 11.51 34.67
C GLY A 570 -6.48 12.83 34.03
N LYS A 571 -6.14 13.83 34.87
CA LYS A 571 -5.77 15.18 34.39
C LYS A 571 -4.54 15.12 33.51
N GLY A 572 -4.69 15.51 32.23
CA GLY A 572 -3.61 15.47 31.23
C GLY A 572 -3.06 14.06 30.98
N GLY A 573 -3.86 13.02 31.19
CA GLY A 573 -3.46 11.62 30.96
C GLY A 573 -2.58 11.02 32.08
N SER A 574 -2.56 11.60 33.29
CA SER A 574 -1.68 11.14 34.35
C SER A 574 -2.02 9.75 34.88
N VAL A 575 -3.30 9.41 35.01
CA VAL A 575 -3.74 8.11 35.53
C VAL A 575 -3.46 6.99 34.55
N ILE A 576 -3.83 7.17 33.30
CA ILE A 576 -3.61 6.15 32.27
C ILE A 576 -2.11 5.88 32.02
N ARG A 577 -1.25 6.93 32.11
CA ARG A 577 0.20 6.73 32.03
C ARG A 577 0.74 5.94 33.19
N ALA A 578 0.30 6.26 34.42
CA ALA A 578 0.70 5.53 35.63
C ALA A 578 0.25 4.06 35.57
N LEU A 579 -0.98 3.80 35.11
CA LEU A 579 -1.50 2.44 34.90
C LEU A 579 -0.67 1.67 33.87
N THR A 580 -0.34 2.29 32.75
CA THR A 580 0.49 1.68 31.71
C THR A 580 1.89 1.35 32.23
N GLU A 581 2.49 2.23 33.03
CA GLU A 581 3.81 2.02 33.63
C GLU A 581 3.77 0.94 34.73
N GLU A 582 2.77 0.99 35.62
CA GLU A 582 2.57 0.02 36.72
C GLU A 582 2.36 -1.41 36.18
N THR A 583 1.53 -1.55 35.17
CA THR A 583 1.10 -2.86 34.67
C THR A 583 1.96 -3.37 33.50
N GLY A 584 2.71 -2.50 32.84
CA GLY A 584 3.49 -2.84 31.64
C GLY A 584 2.60 -3.27 30.47
N THR A 585 1.36 -2.71 30.38
CA THR A 585 0.39 -2.98 29.31
C THR A 585 0.18 -1.74 28.47
N THR A 586 -0.37 -1.90 27.26
CA THR A 586 -0.88 -0.79 26.46
C THR A 586 -2.38 -0.66 26.70
N ILE A 587 -2.84 0.54 27.09
CA ILE A 587 -4.26 0.81 27.39
C ILE A 587 -4.75 1.90 26.45
N GLU A 588 -5.85 1.61 25.73
CA GLU A 588 -6.53 2.53 24.81
C GLU A 588 -8.00 2.63 25.23
N ILE A 589 -8.56 3.83 25.16
CA ILE A 589 -9.95 4.13 25.58
C ILE A 589 -10.63 4.87 24.46
N GLU A 590 -11.76 4.32 24.01
CA GLU A 590 -12.61 4.92 23.00
C GLU A 590 -13.69 5.82 23.66
N ASP A 591 -14.23 6.78 22.91
CA ASP A 591 -15.22 7.75 23.40
C ASP A 591 -16.54 7.10 23.87
N ASP A 592 -16.81 5.89 23.39
CA ASP A 592 -17.98 5.11 23.78
C ASP A 592 -17.79 4.32 25.09
N GLY A 593 -16.62 4.44 25.74
CA GLY A 593 -16.25 3.73 26.96
C GLY A 593 -15.64 2.34 26.75
N THR A 594 -15.35 1.95 25.53
CA THR A 594 -14.58 0.72 25.24
C THR A 594 -13.12 0.91 25.63
N VAL A 595 -12.60 0.02 26.47
CA VAL A 595 -11.19 0.01 26.89
C VAL A 595 -10.52 -1.24 26.35
N LYS A 596 -9.47 -1.04 25.55
CA LYS A 596 -8.62 -2.09 24.98
C LYS A 596 -7.32 -2.16 25.76
N ILE A 597 -6.99 -3.34 26.27
CA ILE A 597 -5.78 -3.60 27.06
C ILE A 597 -4.97 -4.66 26.32
N ALA A 598 -3.82 -4.25 25.82
CA ALA A 598 -2.93 -5.13 25.04
C ALA A 598 -1.70 -5.52 25.88
N SER A 599 -1.41 -6.81 25.95
CA SER A 599 -0.24 -7.37 26.62
C SER A 599 0.14 -8.73 26.07
N THR A 600 1.44 -9.04 26.04
CA THR A 600 1.95 -10.40 25.81
C THR A 600 1.88 -11.28 27.07
N ASP A 601 1.60 -10.68 28.22
CA ASP A 601 1.53 -11.34 29.54
C ASP A 601 0.09 -11.25 30.08
N GLY A 602 -0.59 -12.40 30.19
CA GLY A 602 -1.98 -12.48 30.65
C GLY A 602 -2.19 -12.01 32.08
N GLU A 603 -1.21 -12.19 32.98
CA GLU A 603 -1.33 -11.74 34.38
C GLU A 603 -1.23 -10.22 34.47
N LYS A 604 -0.37 -9.60 33.64
CA LYS A 604 -0.30 -8.13 33.51
C LYS A 604 -1.61 -7.56 32.97
N ALA A 605 -2.20 -8.21 31.98
CA ALA A 605 -3.50 -7.78 31.44
C ALA A 605 -4.61 -7.87 32.50
N LYS A 606 -4.68 -8.97 33.27
CA LYS A 606 -5.63 -9.12 34.39
C LYS A 606 -5.41 -8.08 35.49
N HIS A 607 -4.15 -7.74 35.76
CA HIS A 607 -3.83 -6.68 36.73
C HIS A 607 -4.35 -5.33 36.22
N ALA A 608 -4.11 -4.98 34.98
CA ALA A 608 -4.62 -3.74 34.38
C ALA A 608 -6.16 -3.67 34.41
N ILE A 609 -6.84 -4.76 34.03
CA ILE A 609 -8.31 -4.86 34.08
C ILE A 609 -8.80 -4.55 35.50
N ARG A 610 -8.25 -5.26 36.50
CA ARG A 610 -8.63 -5.07 37.89
C ARG A 610 -8.42 -3.63 38.38
N ARG A 611 -7.29 -3.01 38.02
CA ARG A 611 -7.02 -1.61 38.38
C ARG A 611 -8.02 -0.65 37.74
N ILE A 612 -8.42 -0.89 36.50
CA ILE A 612 -9.45 -0.06 35.81
C ILE A 612 -10.82 -0.25 36.46
N GLU A 613 -11.17 -1.49 36.78
CA GLU A 613 -12.41 -1.81 37.51
C GLU A 613 -12.46 -1.12 38.88
N GLU A 614 -11.34 -1.11 39.64
CA GLU A 614 -11.25 -0.38 40.91
C GLU A 614 -11.44 1.11 40.77
N ILE A 615 -10.88 1.73 39.71
CA ILE A 615 -11.01 3.18 39.44
C ILE A 615 -12.44 3.52 39.03
N THR A 616 -13.10 2.63 38.29
CA THR A 616 -14.44 2.87 37.73
C THR A 616 -15.58 2.39 38.64
N ALA A 617 -15.25 1.63 39.68
CA ALA A 617 -16.23 1.12 40.63
C ALA A 617 -17.10 2.25 41.22
N GLU A 618 -18.39 2.06 41.19
CA GLU A 618 -19.31 2.97 41.89
C GLU A 618 -19.30 2.70 43.37
N ILE A 619 -19.32 3.78 44.15
CA ILE A 619 -19.45 3.69 45.58
C ILE A 619 -20.91 3.39 45.92
N GLU A 620 -21.17 2.21 46.41
CA GLU A 620 -22.51 1.76 46.79
C GLU A 620 -22.84 2.23 48.21
N VAL A 621 -23.95 2.93 48.32
CA VAL A 621 -24.49 3.33 49.66
C VAL A 621 -24.90 2.08 50.44
N GLY A 622 -24.48 2.00 51.71
CA GLY A 622 -24.71 0.86 52.59
C GLY A 622 -23.63 -0.20 52.59
N ARG A 623 -22.68 -0.17 51.63
CA ARG A 623 -21.56 -1.11 51.57
C ARG A 623 -20.42 -0.73 52.49
N VAL A 624 -19.75 -1.73 53.02
CA VAL A 624 -18.56 -1.55 53.89
C VAL A 624 -17.29 -1.68 53.03
N TYR A 625 -16.40 -0.72 53.17
CA TYR A 625 -15.09 -0.68 52.50
C TYR A 625 -13.97 -0.65 53.52
N GLN A 626 -12.82 -1.22 53.23
CA GLN A 626 -11.60 -0.98 53.97
C GLN A 626 -10.98 0.35 53.47
N GLY A 627 -10.92 1.32 54.33
CA GLY A 627 -10.39 2.62 53.97
C GLY A 627 -9.18 3.01 54.79
N LYS A 628 -8.34 3.90 54.23
CA LYS A 628 -7.14 4.43 54.88
C LYS A 628 -7.32 5.88 55.26
N VAL A 629 -7.07 6.23 56.54
CA VAL A 629 -7.17 7.61 57.01
C VAL A 629 -6.10 8.48 56.34
N THR A 630 -6.55 9.47 55.57
CA THR A 630 -5.67 10.37 54.80
C THR A 630 -5.46 11.72 55.49
N ARG A 631 -6.47 12.17 56.24
CA ARG A 631 -6.41 13.46 56.95
C ARG A 631 -7.34 13.46 58.15
N ILE A 632 -6.86 14.01 59.27
CA ILE A 632 -7.64 14.19 60.50
C ILE A 632 -7.91 15.70 60.67
N VAL A 633 -9.16 16.01 61.01
CA VAL A 633 -9.64 17.36 61.31
C VAL A 633 -10.48 17.35 62.60
N ASP A 634 -10.75 18.52 63.21
CA ASP A 634 -11.47 18.61 64.49
C ASP A 634 -12.84 17.96 64.49
N PHE A 635 -13.54 17.99 63.34
CA PHE A 635 -14.88 17.47 63.20
C PHE A 635 -14.96 16.06 62.59
N GLY A 636 -13.80 15.37 62.32
CA GLY A 636 -13.81 14.03 61.75
C GLY A 636 -12.49 13.65 61.12
N ALA A 637 -12.55 12.58 60.29
CA ALA A 637 -11.43 12.12 59.50
C ALA A 637 -11.84 11.89 58.04
N PHE A 638 -10.94 12.21 57.13
CA PHE A 638 -11.07 11.82 55.74
C PHE A 638 -10.42 10.45 55.54
N VAL A 639 -11.18 9.57 54.87
CA VAL A 639 -10.78 8.18 54.68
C VAL A 639 -10.87 7.86 53.16
N ALA A 640 -9.75 7.42 52.57
CA ALA A 640 -9.71 6.95 51.21
C ALA A 640 -10.30 5.53 51.15
N ILE A 641 -11.32 5.33 50.31
CA ILE A 641 -12.06 4.06 50.23
C ILE A 641 -11.85 3.32 48.89
N GLY A 642 -10.76 3.64 48.17
CA GLY A 642 -10.45 3.09 46.86
C GLY A 642 -10.91 3.96 45.70
N GLY A 643 -10.41 3.68 44.51
CA GLY A 643 -10.77 4.43 43.27
C GLY A 643 -10.43 5.92 43.30
N GLY A 644 -9.48 6.35 44.15
CA GLY A 644 -9.11 7.79 44.26
C GLY A 644 -10.15 8.64 44.99
N LYS A 645 -11.17 8.05 45.62
CA LYS A 645 -12.22 8.76 46.35
C LYS A 645 -12.00 8.78 47.81
N GLU A 646 -12.25 9.93 48.42
CA GLU A 646 -12.22 10.14 49.86
C GLU A 646 -13.65 10.42 50.38
N GLY A 647 -13.94 9.88 51.58
CA GLY A 647 -15.16 10.18 52.29
C GLY A 647 -14.85 10.76 53.67
N LEU A 648 -15.81 11.53 54.20
CA LEU A 648 -15.71 12.08 55.54
C LEU A 648 -16.39 11.15 56.54
N VAL A 649 -15.63 10.66 57.51
CA VAL A 649 -16.16 10.11 58.77
C VAL A 649 -16.29 11.23 59.74
N HIS A 650 -17.54 11.71 59.98
CA HIS A 650 -17.80 12.74 61.00
C HIS A 650 -17.48 12.18 62.39
N ILE A 651 -17.10 13.06 63.34
CA ILE A 651 -16.70 12.66 64.69
C ILE A 651 -17.75 11.80 65.40
N SER A 652 -19.03 12.02 65.12
CA SER A 652 -20.17 11.24 65.66
C SER A 652 -20.33 9.85 65.05
N GLN A 653 -19.60 9.56 63.98
CA GLN A 653 -19.65 8.29 63.22
C GLN A 653 -18.39 7.42 63.45
N ILE A 654 -17.49 7.81 64.37
CA ILE A 654 -16.26 7.08 64.68
C ILE A 654 -16.53 5.92 65.64
N ALA A 655 -17.29 6.16 66.72
CA ALA A 655 -17.56 5.15 67.75
C ALA A 655 -18.96 5.36 68.38
N ASP A 656 -19.45 4.35 69.07
CA ASP A 656 -20.72 4.39 69.79
C ASP A 656 -20.73 5.32 71.05
N LYS A 657 -19.52 5.64 71.52
CA LYS A 657 -19.32 6.55 72.66
C LYS A 657 -19.02 7.96 72.15
N ARG A 658 -19.31 8.96 72.95
CA ARG A 658 -19.00 10.35 72.61
C ARG A 658 -17.48 10.52 72.46
N VAL A 659 -17.05 10.87 71.27
CA VAL A 659 -15.64 11.12 70.89
C VAL A 659 -15.37 12.60 71.18
N GLU A 660 -14.40 12.90 72.03
CA GLU A 660 -13.98 14.27 72.36
C GLU A 660 -12.90 14.78 71.41
N LYS A 661 -11.99 13.92 71.01
CA LYS A 661 -10.97 14.22 70.01
C LYS A 661 -10.82 13.07 69.04
N VAL A 662 -10.76 13.39 67.73
CA VAL A 662 -10.62 12.39 66.66
C VAL A 662 -9.29 11.63 66.76
N THR A 663 -8.22 12.31 67.19
CA THR A 663 -6.88 11.75 67.36
C THR A 663 -6.77 10.68 68.46
N ASP A 664 -7.73 10.58 69.37
CA ASP A 664 -7.77 9.55 70.40
C ASP A 664 -8.24 8.19 69.85
N TYR A 665 -8.87 8.17 68.70
CA TYR A 665 -9.45 6.99 68.06
C TYR A 665 -8.83 6.63 66.70
N LEU A 666 -8.31 7.64 65.97
CA LEU A 666 -7.79 7.44 64.61
C LEU A 666 -6.42 8.04 64.45
N GLN A 667 -5.56 7.36 63.69
CA GLN A 667 -4.22 7.82 63.31
C GLN A 667 -4.12 8.00 61.78
N MET A 668 -3.27 8.94 61.35
CA MET A 668 -2.94 9.09 59.94
C MET A 668 -2.34 7.79 59.39
N GLY A 669 -2.86 7.35 58.26
CA GLY A 669 -2.43 6.12 57.61
C GLY A 669 -3.03 4.82 58.13
N GLN A 670 -3.89 4.90 59.19
CA GLN A 670 -4.58 3.75 59.78
C GLN A 670 -5.63 3.20 58.80
N GLU A 671 -5.69 1.90 58.66
CA GLU A 671 -6.77 1.21 57.92
C GLU A 671 -7.95 0.95 58.85
N VAL A 672 -9.14 1.33 58.39
CA VAL A 672 -10.39 1.22 59.14
C VAL A 672 -11.53 0.76 58.23
N PRO A 673 -12.42 -0.12 58.73
CA PRO A 673 -13.65 -0.44 57.99
C PRO A 673 -14.60 0.77 58.07
N VAL A 674 -15.12 1.15 56.93
CA VAL A 674 -16.08 2.28 56.81
C VAL A 674 -17.26 1.87 55.95
N LYS A 675 -18.47 2.16 56.44
CA LYS A 675 -19.74 1.99 55.68
C LYS A 675 -20.11 3.31 55.02
N VAL A 676 -20.51 3.23 53.77
CA VAL A 676 -21.01 4.40 53.02
C VAL A 676 -22.43 4.71 53.47
N LEU A 677 -22.65 5.87 54.06
CA LEU A 677 -23.98 6.34 54.51
C LEU A 677 -24.73 7.03 53.39
N GLU A 678 -24.02 7.89 52.66
CA GLU A 678 -24.62 8.75 51.65
C GLU A 678 -23.56 9.21 50.64
N VAL A 679 -23.95 9.36 49.38
CA VAL A 679 -23.17 10.04 48.35
C VAL A 679 -24.04 11.23 47.89
N ASP A 680 -23.61 12.48 48.11
CA ASP A 680 -24.38 13.64 47.75
C ASP A 680 -24.29 13.93 46.22
N ARG A 681 -25.11 14.87 45.76
CA ARG A 681 -25.18 15.30 44.34
C ARG A 681 -23.88 15.90 43.82
N GLN A 682 -22.92 16.23 44.71
CA GLN A 682 -21.61 16.76 44.37
C GLN A 682 -20.52 15.67 44.45
N GLY A 683 -20.90 14.41 44.68
CA GLY A 683 -19.98 13.27 44.76
C GLY A 683 -19.27 13.17 46.09
N ARG A 684 -19.64 13.91 47.12
CA ARG A 684 -19.03 13.82 48.46
C ARG A 684 -19.61 12.64 49.21
N VAL A 685 -18.75 11.81 49.77
CA VAL A 685 -19.11 10.56 50.43
C VAL A 685 -19.10 10.75 51.95
N ARG A 686 -20.18 10.35 52.59
CA ARG A 686 -20.28 10.27 54.06
C ARG A 686 -20.04 8.85 54.50
N LEU A 687 -19.19 8.68 55.46
CA LEU A 687 -18.74 7.37 55.96
C LEU A 687 -19.01 7.22 57.46
N SER A 688 -19.19 5.96 57.87
CA SER A 688 -19.35 5.58 59.29
C SER A 688 -18.49 4.39 59.62
N ILE A 689 -17.57 4.51 60.60
CA ILE A 689 -16.83 3.41 61.20
C ILE A 689 -17.74 2.64 62.15
N LYS A 690 -18.55 3.39 62.93
CA LYS A 690 -19.51 2.84 63.86
C LYS A 690 -20.47 1.82 63.21
N GLU A 691 -21.12 2.17 62.09
CA GLU A 691 -22.01 1.26 61.38
C GLU A 691 -21.30 0.13 60.65
N ALA A 692 -20.08 0.34 60.21
CA ALA A 692 -19.27 -0.71 59.62
C ALA A 692 -18.90 -1.79 60.65
N THR A 693 -18.53 -1.38 61.85
CA THR A 693 -18.17 -2.29 62.96
C THR A 693 -19.38 -3.08 63.47
N ALA A 694 -20.55 -2.43 63.56
CA ALA A 694 -21.81 -3.08 63.92
C ALA A 694 -22.20 -4.17 62.90
N GLN A 695 -22.14 -3.87 61.62
CA GLN A 695 -22.47 -4.80 60.55
C GLN A 695 -21.50 -6.00 60.45
N THR A 696 -20.22 -5.78 60.77
CA THR A 696 -19.20 -6.84 60.80
C THR A 696 -19.41 -7.76 62.00
N GLN A 697 -19.88 -7.24 63.14
CA GLN A 697 -20.23 -8.04 64.33
C GLN A 697 -21.51 -8.83 64.16
N GLU A 698 -22.55 -8.31 63.46
CA GLU A 698 -23.77 -9.09 63.13
C GLU A 698 -23.48 -10.24 62.16
N ALA A 699 -22.56 -10.02 61.17
CA ALA A 699 -22.15 -11.06 60.23
C ALA A 699 -21.28 -12.17 60.89
N ALA A 700 -20.67 -11.89 62.02
CA ALA A 700 -19.83 -12.83 62.80
C ALA A 700 -20.59 -13.58 63.92
N ALA A 701 -21.85 -13.26 64.17
CA ALA A 701 -22.69 -14.00 65.12
C ALA A 701 -23.12 -15.37 64.53
N PRO A 702 -22.85 -16.49 65.20
CA PRO A 702 -23.27 -17.79 64.70
C PRO A 702 -24.80 -17.87 64.69
N SER A 703 -25.34 -18.22 63.52
CA SER A 703 -26.74 -18.57 63.39
C SER A 703 -27.04 -19.76 64.34
N SER A 704 -27.63 -19.47 65.45
CA SER A 704 -28.26 -20.46 66.29
C SER A 704 -29.70 -20.67 65.77
N GLU A 705 -30.07 -21.96 65.55
CA GLU A 705 -31.44 -22.49 65.47
C GLU A 705 -32.06 -22.45 64.07
N GLU A 706 -32.76 -23.46 63.66
CA GLU A 706 -33.22 -24.78 64.19
C GLU A 706 -33.24 -25.80 63.06
#